data_32001d3831b3ac71e88f4bfa44a0312f
#
_entry.id   32001d3831b3ac71e88f4bfa44a0312f
#
_cell.length_a   1.000
_cell.length_b   1.000
_cell.length_c   1.000
_cell.angle_alpha   90.00
_cell.angle_beta   90.00
_cell.angle_gamma   90.00
#
_symmetry.space_group_name_H-M   'P 1'
#
loop_
_entity.id
_entity.type
_entity.pdbx_description
1 polymer ?
#
loop_
_entity_poly.entity_id
_entity_poly.type
_entity_poly.pdbx_seq_one_letter_code
_entity_poly.pdbx_strand_id
1 'polypeptide(L)'
;MRHCLWAINFLVLFCFCSVGYAYSPREVINLNREWKYMQGDLQGAEKTDYDDNNWETIGIPHSFSIPYFMSKDFYTGYGWYRKRVFFTERNLSGKIFLEFDGVFQEAEIFLNGKFIDRHCGGYTGFSVDITDAAQKGDNVLAIRVNNLWQPTVAPRGGEHVFSGGIYRNVRLVLKSSTYIGWYGTFVTTSGLDVSNGKYGIVDISTEICHSEPETGNFRLVSNILSSEGRIIASAQKIIQLKGNTSQVVKQQTERIEHPFLWHPSHPVLYKLESLLFKGDELIDREETSFGFRWFEWTKDHGFFLNGKHLYFKGINVHQDQAGWGDAVTDAAARRDVALVKQAGFDMIRGSHYPHSPAFSKACDEEGVLFWSEAPFWATAGEKKDGYWTASAYPVRQEDCKEFEENVLQQLEEMIRIHRNHPSIIAWSMCNEPFFTAPETMHGIRKLLERMVARTHQLDPTRPAAIGGAQRPLGTERIDLIGDIVGYNGDGSTILDFQQPPIPNMVTEYGSTTSDRPGEYIPGWGDLQKNDAWKGVEWRSGQAIWCGFDHGSIFGEEMGKMGIVDYFRIPKRSWYWYRNAYANIAPPIWSVSGIPARLRLEASQYTGIRADGTDDVQLTVTVLDETGRELSNSPAVRLTLLSGPGEFPTGSSILFEADSDIRIMDGKAAIAFRSYYAGESVIEATSPGLEPARVKLTFSGAPVYQEGETPQVKNRPYIPFALQKQHKMQSFGLNNPAFGSSAAQGHATGYAADGKLDTWWEPENSDRKVYWTLDTERFLMLDEVCVRFAGAAPYQYKIEVSENNKDWIVVSDKTGNHVPLDSDLIKSDRQVKMHYLRISFPHSERYVTPKLAEVEVRGQLY
;
A
#
# COMPACT_ATOMS: atom_id res chain seq x y z
N MET A 1 85.70 -8.35 29.67
CA MET A 1 84.66 -7.58 30.36
C MET A 1 83.33 -7.95 29.77
N ARG A 2 82.58 -8.66 30.50
CA ARG A 2 81.34 -9.34 30.03
C ARG A 2 80.16 -8.47 30.34
N HIS A 3 79.31 -8.19 29.38
CA HIS A 3 77.98 -7.62 29.62
C HIS A 3 76.87 -8.68 29.39
N CYS A 4 76.15 -8.95 30.47
CA CYS A 4 74.95 -9.76 30.47
C CYS A 4 73.75 -8.94 29.93
N LEU A 5 73.13 -9.38 28.82
CA LEU A 5 71.84 -8.91 28.39
C LEU A 5 70.72 -9.76 29.03
N TRP A 6 69.81 -9.10 29.78
CA TRP A 6 68.54 -9.68 30.25
C TRP A 6 67.48 -9.48 29.20
N ALA A 7 66.94 -10.58 28.65
CA ALA A 7 65.78 -10.57 27.82
C ALA A 7 64.53 -10.69 28.70
N ILE A 8 63.71 -9.67 28.69
CA ILE A 8 62.38 -9.69 29.30
C ILE A 8 61.39 -10.16 28.26
N ASN A 9 60.84 -11.37 28.41
CA ASN A 9 59.71 -11.87 27.64
C ASN A 9 58.42 -11.26 28.16
N PHE A 10 57.77 -10.37 27.38
CA PHE A 10 56.41 -9.90 27.55
C PHE A 10 55.48 -10.97 26.97
N LEU A 11 54.81 -11.72 27.81
CA LEU A 11 53.72 -12.62 27.45
C LEU A 11 52.47 -11.75 27.29
N VAL A 12 52.10 -11.42 26.04
CA VAL A 12 50.84 -10.78 25.75
C VAL A 12 49.72 -11.83 25.74
N LEU A 13 48.99 -11.89 26.84
CA LEU A 13 47.76 -12.71 26.95
C LEU A 13 46.71 -12.04 26.06
N PHE A 14 46.47 -12.58 24.86
CA PHE A 14 45.28 -12.25 24.08
C PHE A 14 44.07 -12.94 24.76
N CYS A 15 43.33 -12.18 25.55
CA CYS A 15 41.97 -12.54 25.90
C CYS A 15 41.13 -12.46 24.63
N PHE A 16 40.92 -13.60 23.98
CA PHE A 16 39.81 -13.75 23.06
C PHE A 16 38.53 -13.68 23.89
N CYS A 17 37.95 -12.47 24.01
CA CYS A 17 36.55 -12.32 24.27
C CYS A 17 35.84 -12.90 23.06
N SER A 18 35.44 -14.16 23.12
CA SER A 18 34.38 -14.67 22.27
C SER A 18 33.17 -13.80 22.55
N VAL A 19 32.89 -12.84 21.65
CA VAL A 19 31.59 -12.21 21.59
C VAL A 19 30.64 -13.36 21.22
N GLY A 20 30.14 -14.05 22.24
CA GLY A 20 29.00 -14.91 22.07
C GLY A 20 27.92 -14.02 21.49
N TYR A 21 27.49 -14.29 20.27
CA TYR A 21 26.27 -13.74 19.76
C TYR A 21 25.18 -14.10 20.76
N ALA A 22 24.77 -13.12 21.56
CA ALA A 22 23.66 -13.27 22.47
C ALA A 22 22.46 -13.69 21.64
N TYR A 23 21.95 -14.88 21.94
CA TYR A 23 20.74 -15.40 21.32
C TYR A 23 19.63 -14.36 21.40
N SER A 24 19.13 -13.92 20.26
CA SER A 24 17.91 -13.10 20.23
C SER A 24 16.72 -14.04 20.44
N PRO A 25 15.93 -13.83 21.50
CA PRO A 25 14.78 -14.69 21.78
C PRO A 25 13.65 -14.50 20.73
N ARG A 26 13.68 -13.41 20.00
CA ARG A 26 12.84 -13.15 18.82
C ARG A 26 13.74 -13.10 17.60
N GLU A 27 13.45 -13.89 16.59
CA GLU A 27 14.15 -13.87 15.31
C GLU A 27 13.20 -13.36 14.20
N VAL A 28 13.65 -12.38 13.43
CA VAL A 28 12.92 -11.82 12.31
C VAL A 28 13.69 -12.11 11.03
N ILE A 29 13.09 -12.91 10.16
CA ILE A 29 13.69 -13.35 8.90
C ILE A 29 12.97 -12.68 7.75
N ASN A 30 13.71 -11.93 6.93
CA ASN A 30 13.17 -11.36 5.71
C ASN A 30 12.86 -12.47 4.69
N LEU A 31 11.63 -12.48 4.17
CA LEU A 31 11.19 -13.45 3.18
C LEU A 31 11.03 -12.86 1.77
N ASN A 32 11.52 -11.66 1.51
CA ASN A 32 11.25 -10.97 0.24
C ASN A 32 11.87 -11.64 -0.99
N ARG A 33 12.88 -12.50 -0.84
CA ARG A 33 13.60 -13.12 -1.97
C ARG A 33 12.94 -14.40 -2.48
N GLU A 34 13.17 -14.71 -3.75
CA GLU A 34 12.98 -16.04 -4.35
C GLU A 34 11.58 -16.64 -4.17
N TRP A 35 10.57 -15.85 -4.45
CA TRP A 35 9.22 -16.35 -4.59
C TRP A 35 8.99 -16.87 -6.00
N LYS A 36 8.28 -17.98 -6.11
CA LYS A 36 7.67 -18.41 -7.35
C LYS A 36 6.33 -17.71 -7.53
N TYR A 37 6.13 -17.07 -8.67
CA TYR A 37 4.92 -16.32 -8.99
C TYR A 37 4.31 -16.80 -10.30
N MET A 38 3.00 -16.90 -10.33
CA MET A 38 2.22 -17.13 -11.55
C MET A 38 0.92 -16.35 -11.48
N GLN A 39 0.64 -15.65 -12.56
CA GLN A 39 -0.61 -14.91 -12.74
C GLN A 39 -1.73 -15.88 -13.12
N GLY A 40 -2.92 -15.68 -12.55
CA GLY A 40 -4.11 -16.50 -12.78
C GLY A 40 -4.52 -17.33 -11.56
N ASP A 41 -5.72 -17.89 -11.61
CA ASP A 41 -6.22 -18.80 -10.57
C ASP A 41 -5.90 -20.25 -10.96
N LEU A 42 -5.02 -20.88 -10.19
CA LEU A 42 -4.45 -22.18 -10.51
C LEU A 42 -4.94 -23.22 -9.50
N GLN A 43 -5.75 -24.14 -9.96
CA GLN A 43 -6.28 -25.23 -9.14
C GLN A 43 -5.15 -26.13 -8.61
N GLY A 44 -5.11 -26.34 -7.30
CA GLY A 44 -4.16 -27.21 -6.63
C GLY A 44 -2.80 -26.57 -6.36
N ALA A 45 -2.63 -25.28 -6.64
CA ALA A 45 -1.37 -24.56 -6.41
C ALA A 45 -1.00 -24.44 -4.92
N GLU A 46 -1.90 -24.73 -4.01
CA GLU A 46 -1.66 -24.85 -2.57
C GLU A 46 -0.90 -26.14 -2.18
N LYS A 47 -0.93 -27.20 -3.02
CA LYS A 47 -0.39 -28.52 -2.70
C LYS A 47 1.14 -28.55 -2.73
N THR A 48 1.71 -29.41 -1.88
CA THR A 48 3.17 -29.54 -1.74
C THR A 48 3.85 -30.13 -2.98
N ASP A 49 3.14 -30.99 -3.72
CA ASP A 49 3.60 -31.68 -4.94
C ASP A 49 3.26 -30.95 -6.24
N TYR A 50 2.70 -29.75 -6.15
CA TYR A 50 2.40 -28.95 -7.34
C TYR A 50 3.70 -28.55 -8.06
N ASP A 51 3.74 -28.72 -9.39
CA ASP A 51 4.90 -28.37 -10.21
C ASP A 51 4.92 -26.86 -10.51
N ASP A 52 5.80 -26.13 -9.82
CA ASP A 52 6.03 -24.70 -9.98
C ASP A 52 7.34 -24.35 -10.73
N ASN A 53 7.95 -25.31 -11.44
CA ASN A 53 9.22 -25.11 -12.14
C ASN A 53 9.14 -24.02 -13.23
N ASN A 54 8.00 -23.90 -13.89
CA ASN A 54 7.77 -22.91 -14.95
C ASN A 54 7.34 -21.54 -14.44
N TRP A 55 7.16 -21.39 -13.13
CA TRP A 55 6.79 -20.10 -12.53
C TRP A 55 7.96 -19.14 -12.54
N GLU A 56 7.64 -17.84 -12.63
CA GLU A 56 8.65 -16.80 -12.53
C GLU A 56 9.24 -16.76 -11.12
N THR A 57 10.57 -16.64 -11.02
CA THR A 57 11.21 -16.34 -9.73
C THR A 57 11.29 -14.83 -9.57
N ILE A 58 10.63 -14.31 -8.55
CA ILE A 58 10.52 -12.87 -8.30
C ILE A 58 10.97 -12.54 -6.87
N GLY A 59 11.23 -11.27 -6.64
CA GLY A 59 11.39 -10.71 -5.30
C GLY A 59 10.19 -9.84 -4.90
N ILE A 60 9.99 -9.69 -3.60
CA ILE A 60 8.99 -8.80 -3.00
C ILE A 60 9.72 -7.52 -2.55
N PRO A 61 9.09 -6.35 -2.65
CA PRO A 61 7.73 -6.02 -3.11
C PRO A 61 7.43 -6.35 -4.58
N HIS A 62 6.24 -6.91 -4.85
CA HIS A 62 5.81 -7.30 -6.19
C HIS A 62 4.35 -6.93 -6.44
N SER A 63 4.07 -6.39 -7.62
CA SER A 63 2.73 -6.11 -8.11
C SER A 63 2.42 -6.95 -9.36
N PHE A 64 1.15 -7.32 -9.54
CA PHE A 64 0.68 -8.05 -10.74
C PHE A 64 0.99 -7.33 -12.05
N SER A 65 1.14 -6.00 -12.01
CA SER A 65 1.25 -5.14 -13.18
C SER A 65 2.67 -4.58 -13.38
N ILE A 66 3.72 -5.24 -12.88
CA ILE A 66 5.11 -4.85 -13.19
C ILE A 66 5.48 -5.36 -14.59
N PRO A 67 5.99 -4.46 -15.49
CA PRO A 67 6.25 -3.03 -15.34
C PRO A 67 5.00 -2.18 -15.60
N TYR A 68 4.78 -1.14 -14.77
CA TYR A 68 3.63 -0.25 -14.86
C TYR A 68 4.07 1.21 -15.09
N PHE A 69 3.49 1.89 -16.12
CA PHE A 69 3.83 3.28 -16.47
C PHE A 69 2.57 4.11 -16.73
N MET A 70 1.81 4.39 -15.66
CA MET A 70 0.61 5.25 -15.68
C MET A 70 -0.47 4.84 -16.68
N SER A 71 -0.54 3.59 -17.06
CA SER A 71 -1.68 3.07 -17.81
C SER A 71 -2.93 3.11 -16.92
N LYS A 72 -4.07 3.54 -17.48
CA LYS A 72 -5.37 3.43 -16.78
C LYS A 72 -5.81 1.99 -16.56
N ASP A 73 -5.30 1.08 -17.38
CA ASP A 73 -5.61 -0.34 -17.32
C ASP A 73 -4.50 -1.08 -16.59
N PHE A 74 -4.88 -2.09 -15.80
CA PHE A 74 -4.00 -2.95 -15.04
C PHE A 74 -4.63 -4.33 -14.91
N TYR A 75 -3.81 -5.33 -14.58
CA TYR A 75 -4.34 -6.68 -14.41
C TYR A 75 -5.29 -6.76 -13.21
N THR A 76 -6.46 -7.35 -13.43
CA THR A 76 -7.45 -7.67 -12.41
C THR A 76 -7.69 -9.18 -12.40
N GLY A 77 -7.58 -9.82 -11.25
CA GLY A 77 -7.73 -11.27 -11.13
C GLY A 77 -6.84 -11.85 -10.04
N TYR A 78 -6.46 -13.10 -10.20
CA TYR A 78 -5.67 -13.84 -9.24
C TYR A 78 -4.19 -13.89 -9.59
N GLY A 79 -3.36 -14.04 -8.56
CA GLY A 79 -1.96 -14.40 -8.64
C GLY A 79 -1.57 -15.32 -7.50
N TRP A 80 -0.78 -16.33 -7.80
CA TRP A 80 -0.24 -17.26 -6.81
C TRP A 80 1.22 -16.99 -6.55
N TYR A 81 1.57 -17.04 -5.27
CA TYR A 81 2.94 -16.93 -4.77
C TYR A 81 3.29 -18.20 -4.00
N ARG A 82 4.44 -18.80 -4.30
CA ARG A 82 4.92 -20.00 -3.61
C ARG A 82 6.36 -19.81 -3.14
N LYS A 83 6.67 -20.36 -1.97
CA LYS A 83 8.02 -20.32 -1.41
C LYS A 83 8.28 -21.55 -0.55
N ARG A 84 9.49 -22.12 -0.67
CA ARG A 84 9.95 -23.14 0.25
C ARG A 84 10.61 -22.49 1.44
N VAL A 85 10.25 -22.93 2.65
CA VAL A 85 10.84 -22.49 3.90
C VAL A 85 11.29 -23.72 4.70
N PHE A 86 12.45 -23.65 5.33
CA PHE A 86 13.02 -24.76 6.09
C PHE A 86 12.93 -24.48 7.58
N PHE A 87 12.34 -25.40 8.35
CA PHE A 87 12.27 -25.32 9.80
C PHE A 87 13.11 -26.40 10.48
N THR A 88 13.90 -25.98 11.47
CA THR A 88 14.62 -26.85 12.40
C THR A 88 13.70 -27.21 13.57
N GLU A 89 14.08 -28.21 14.38
CA GLU A 89 13.39 -28.51 15.66
C GLU A 89 13.34 -27.29 16.58
N ARG A 90 14.38 -26.48 16.57
CA ARG A 90 14.47 -25.26 17.36
C ARG A 90 13.42 -24.23 16.93
N ASN A 91 13.18 -24.04 15.62
CA ASN A 91 12.16 -23.12 15.13
C ASN A 91 10.76 -23.56 15.61
N LEU A 92 10.52 -24.86 15.72
CA LEU A 92 9.25 -25.45 16.14
C LEU A 92 9.03 -25.47 17.67
N SER A 93 10.02 -25.03 18.47
CA SER A 93 9.89 -25.01 19.94
C SER A 93 9.12 -23.82 20.48
N GLY A 94 8.74 -22.87 19.63
CA GLY A 94 8.00 -21.65 19.95
C GLY A 94 6.86 -21.39 19.01
N LYS A 95 6.56 -20.12 18.80
CA LYS A 95 5.55 -19.63 17.87
C LYS A 95 6.19 -19.16 16.57
N ILE A 96 5.52 -19.41 15.46
CA ILE A 96 5.96 -19.06 14.11
C ILE A 96 4.88 -18.21 13.45
N PHE A 97 5.22 -16.97 13.10
CA PHE A 97 4.30 -16.05 12.44
C PHE A 97 4.81 -15.66 11.07
N LEU A 98 3.88 -15.51 10.14
CA LEU A 98 4.09 -14.75 8.90
C LEU A 98 3.52 -13.36 9.10
N GLU A 99 4.34 -12.33 8.90
CA GLU A 99 3.93 -10.94 9.00
C GLU A 99 4.06 -10.28 7.63
N PHE A 100 2.96 -9.67 7.17
CA PHE A 100 2.84 -8.95 5.91
C PHE A 100 2.66 -7.46 6.20
N ASP A 101 3.36 -6.59 5.49
CA ASP A 101 3.13 -5.14 5.58
C ASP A 101 1.99 -4.66 4.67
N GLY A 102 1.57 -5.48 3.70
CA GLY A 102 0.44 -5.22 2.83
C GLY A 102 0.35 -6.17 1.64
N VAL A 103 -0.86 -6.63 1.37
CA VAL A 103 -1.22 -7.47 0.21
C VAL A 103 -2.51 -6.93 -0.38
N PHE A 104 -2.53 -6.56 -1.65
CA PHE A 104 -3.73 -6.01 -2.27
C PHE A 104 -4.46 -7.09 -3.09
N GLN A 105 -5.75 -7.36 -2.80
CA GLN A 105 -6.49 -6.85 -1.63
C GLN A 105 -7.03 -8.00 -0.75
N GLU A 106 -7.03 -9.22 -1.26
CA GLU A 106 -7.39 -10.43 -0.53
C GLU A 106 -6.26 -11.44 -0.64
N ALA A 107 -5.87 -12.03 0.48
CA ALA A 107 -4.84 -13.06 0.57
C ALA A 107 -5.36 -14.28 1.30
N GLU A 108 -5.26 -15.46 0.69
CA GLU A 108 -5.46 -16.76 1.33
C GLU A 108 -4.08 -17.41 1.53
N ILE A 109 -3.80 -17.80 2.76
CA ILE A 109 -2.49 -18.34 3.17
C ILE A 109 -2.60 -19.84 3.40
N PHE A 110 -1.70 -20.58 2.75
CA PHE A 110 -1.60 -22.04 2.88
C PHE A 110 -0.19 -22.43 3.29
N LEU A 111 -0.09 -23.38 4.20
CA LEU A 111 1.18 -24.04 4.55
C LEU A 111 1.03 -25.55 4.39
N ASN A 112 1.90 -26.16 3.59
CA ASN A 112 1.88 -27.60 3.29
C ASN A 112 0.52 -28.10 2.75
N GLY A 113 -0.15 -27.29 1.94
CA GLY A 113 -1.46 -27.59 1.36
C GLY A 113 -2.65 -27.36 2.31
N LYS A 114 -2.39 -27.00 3.57
CA LYS A 114 -3.43 -26.69 4.55
C LYS A 114 -3.75 -25.21 4.52
N PHE A 115 -5.01 -24.86 4.37
CA PHE A 115 -5.48 -23.49 4.58
C PHE A 115 -5.24 -23.06 6.02
N ILE A 116 -4.65 -21.89 6.21
CA ILE A 116 -4.30 -21.32 7.52
C ILE A 116 -5.21 -20.17 7.86
N ASP A 117 -5.26 -19.14 6.99
CA ASP A 117 -5.97 -17.90 7.25
C ASP A 117 -6.29 -17.14 5.96
N ARG A 118 -7.17 -16.17 6.05
CA ARG A 118 -7.52 -15.23 4.99
C ARG A 118 -7.55 -13.81 5.53
N HIS A 119 -6.94 -12.88 4.82
CA HIS A 119 -7.01 -11.46 5.12
C HIS A 119 -7.64 -10.69 3.95
N CYS A 120 -8.56 -9.78 4.27
CA CYS A 120 -9.21 -8.86 3.34
C CYS A 120 -8.94 -7.42 3.76
N GLY A 121 -8.36 -6.65 2.86
CA GLY A 121 -7.96 -5.27 3.09
C GLY A 121 -6.59 -5.00 2.46
N GLY A 122 -6.55 -4.08 1.47
CA GLY A 122 -5.39 -3.94 0.60
C GLY A 122 -4.22 -3.14 1.19
N TYR A 123 -4.47 -2.29 2.20
CA TYR A 123 -3.50 -1.25 2.58
C TYR A 123 -2.93 -1.40 3.98
N THR A 124 -3.36 -2.38 4.73
CA THR A 124 -2.88 -2.65 6.08
C THR A 124 -2.06 -3.94 6.15
N GLY A 125 -1.14 -4.00 7.10
CA GLY A 125 -0.39 -5.21 7.42
C GLY A 125 -1.18 -6.14 8.32
N PHE A 126 -0.79 -7.42 8.35
CA PHE A 126 -1.39 -8.46 9.20
C PHE A 126 -0.36 -9.52 9.58
N SER A 127 -0.69 -10.30 10.61
CA SER A 127 0.14 -11.38 11.15
C SER A 127 -0.64 -12.67 11.24
N VAL A 128 -0.07 -13.77 10.73
CA VAL A 128 -0.70 -15.10 10.66
C VAL A 128 0.13 -16.11 11.44
N ASP A 129 -0.48 -16.79 12.42
CA ASP A 129 0.14 -17.88 13.17
C ASP A 129 0.12 -19.18 12.34
N ILE A 130 1.31 -19.65 11.93
CA ILE A 130 1.47 -20.87 11.14
C ILE A 130 2.03 -22.03 11.96
N THR A 131 2.17 -21.88 13.28
CA THR A 131 2.83 -22.82 14.18
C THR A 131 2.32 -24.26 14.04
N ASP A 132 1.00 -24.44 14.04
CA ASP A 132 0.38 -25.77 14.03
C ASP A 132 0.48 -26.52 12.70
N ALA A 133 0.80 -25.81 11.63
CA ALA A 133 0.97 -26.40 10.30
C ALA A 133 2.45 -26.56 9.90
N ALA A 134 3.36 -25.91 10.62
CA ALA A 134 4.79 -25.99 10.38
C ALA A 134 5.35 -27.38 10.74
N GLN A 135 6.25 -27.89 9.91
CA GLN A 135 6.89 -29.19 10.07
C GLN A 135 8.40 -29.05 10.02
N LYS A 136 9.11 -30.00 10.66
CA LYS A 136 10.57 -30.08 10.55
C LYS A 136 10.97 -30.37 9.11
N GLY A 137 11.99 -29.65 8.61
CA GLY A 137 12.46 -29.78 7.26
C GLY A 137 11.79 -28.79 6.30
N ASP A 138 11.64 -29.20 5.05
CA ASP A 138 11.05 -28.36 4.01
C ASP A 138 9.55 -28.21 4.19
N ASN A 139 9.08 -26.97 4.07
CA ASN A 139 7.68 -26.60 4.07
C ASN A 139 7.37 -25.77 2.81
N VAL A 140 6.18 -25.91 2.29
CA VAL A 140 5.70 -25.13 1.14
C VAL A 140 4.68 -24.12 1.63
N LEU A 141 5.06 -22.86 1.56
CA LEU A 141 4.17 -21.72 1.74
C LEU A 141 3.57 -21.36 0.38
N ALA A 142 2.25 -21.31 0.29
CA ALA A 142 1.53 -20.85 -0.88
C ALA A 142 0.55 -19.75 -0.49
N ILE A 143 0.46 -18.69 -1.29
CA ILE A 143 -0.41 -17.56 -1.05
C ILE A 143 -1.17 -17.28 -2.34
N ARG A 144 -2.49 -17.33 -2.24
CA ARG A 144 -3.41 -16.95 -3.31
C ARG A 144 -3.86 -15.53 -3.07
N VAL A 145 -3.62 -14.64 -4.03
CA VAL A 145 -3.92 -13.21 -3.91
C VAL A 145 -4.84 -12.81 -5.06
N ASN A 146 -5.81 -11.95 -4.79
CA ASN A 146 -6.58 -11.30 -5.85
C ASN A 146 -6.77 -9.80 -5.57
N ASN A 147 -6.97 -9.04 -6.66
CA ASN A 147 -7.34 -7.64 -6.65
C ASN A 147 -8.69 -7.41 -7.35
N LEU A 148 -9.62 -8.33 -7.21
CA LEU A 148 -10.96 -8.21 -7.76
C LEU A 148 -11.77 -7.20 -6.95
N TRP A 149 -12.57 -6.37 -7.64
CA TRP A 149 -13.51 -5.51 -6.95
C TRP A 149 -14.53 -6.35 -6.15
N GLN A 150 -14.79 -5.94 -4.90
CA GLN A 150 -15.71 -6.63 -4.00
C GLN A 150 -16.64 -5.62 -3.34
N PRO A 151 -17.95 -5.96 -3.20
CA PRO A 151 -18.92 -5.05 -2.62
C PRO A 151 -18.70 -4.77 -1.13
N THR A 152 -18.01 -5.65 -0.42
CA THR A 152 -17.83 -5.63 1.04
C THR A 152 -16.40 -5.27 1.49
N VAL A 153 -15.50 -4.92 0.56
CA VAL A 153 -14.12 -4.57 0.89
C VAL A 153 -13.84 -3.10 0.55
N ALA A 154 -13.27 -2.37 1.49
CA ALA A 154 -12.87 -0.99 1.28
C ALA A 154 -11.43 -0.90 0.70
N PRO A 155 -11.20 0.04 -0.25
CA PRO A 155 -12.15 1.01 -0.82
C PRO A 155 -13.05 0.37 -1.89
N ARG A 156 -14.27 0.87 -2.02
CA ARG A 156 -15.19 0.48 -3.09
C ARG A 156 -15.08 1.37 -4.33
N GLY A 157 -14.51 2.54 -4.17
CA GLY A 157 -14.30 3.49 -5.25
C GLY A 157 -13.06 4.33 -4.98
N GLY A 158 -12.45 4.83 -6.03
CA GLY A 158 -11.26 5.67 -5.95
C GLY A 158 -10.71 5.97 -7.33
N GLU A 159 -9.81 6.92 -7.43
CA GLU A 159 -9.22 7.28 -8.72
C GLU A 159 -7.87 6.58 -8.96
N HIS A 160 -7.25 6.04 -7.92
CA HIS A 160 -5.96 5.36 -7.98
C HIS A 160 -6.05 4.00 -8.67
N VAL A 161 -4.92 3.44 -9.11
CA VAL A 161 -4.85 2.07 -9.65
C VAL A 161 -4.76 1.05 -8.53
N PHE A 162 -5.41 -0.10 -8.72
CA PHE A 162 -5.51 -1.18 -7.73
C PHE A 162 -4.69 -2.38 -8.21
N SER A 163 -3.37 -2.21 -8.26
CA SER A 163 -2.46 -3.06 -9.04
C SER A 163 -2.25 -4.47 -8.51
N GLY A 164 -2.72 -4.81 -7.33
CA GLY A 164 -2.68 -6.16 -6.78
C GLY A 164 -1.30 -6.71 -6.42
N GLY A 165 -1.26 -7.79 -5.64
CA GLY A 165 -0.06 -8.53 -5.31
C GLY A 165 0.45 -8.35 -3.88
N ILE A 166 1.56 -9.02 -3.54
CA ILE A 166 2.29 -8.85 -2.28
C ILE A 166 3.24 -7.66 -2.47
N TYR A 167 2.71 -6.46 -2.32
CA TYR A 167 3.39 -5.24 -2.73
C TYR A 167 4.17 -4.53 -1.63
N ARG A 168 4.20 -5.10 -0.42
CA ARG A 168 5.02 -4.68 0.73
C ARG A 168 5.75 -5.87 1.34
N ASN A 169 6.66 -5.62 2.29
CA ASN A 169 7.54 -6.65 2.85
C ASN A 169 6.79 -7.82 3.50
N VAL A 170 7.44 -9.00 3.47
CA VAL A 170 7.02 -10.21 4.17
C VAL A 170 8.14 -10.69 5.09
N ARG A 171 7.79 -11.06 6.31
CA ARG A 171 8.72 -11.56 7.33
C ARG A 171 8.21 -12.86 7.95
N LEU A 172 9.13 -13.73 8.28
CA LEU A 172 8.91 -14.84 9.19
C LEU A 172 9.41 -14.42 10.58
N VAL A 173 8.58 -14.53 11.60
CA VAL A 173 8.91 -14.11 12.95
C VAL A 173 8.79 -15.31 13.90
N LEU A 174 9.93 -15.68 14.49
CA LEU A 174 10.01 -16.75 15.47
C LEU A 174 9.99 -16.12 16.86
N LYS A 175 9.12 -16.62 17.73
CA LYS A 175 8.94 -16.13 19.11
C LYS A 175 8.88 -17.32 20.07
N SER A 176 9.10 -17.07 21.36
CA SER A 176 8.82 -18.08 22.38
C SER A 176 7.31 -18.30 22.53
N SER A 177 6.90 -19.27 23.33
CA SER A 177 5.47 -19.51 23.65
C SER A 177 4.81 -18.38 24.45
N THR A 178 5.64 -17.52 25.09
CA THR A 178 5.19 -16.27 25.72
C THR A 178 5.95 -15.12 25.10
N TYR A 179 5.22 -14.18 24.52
CA TYR A 179 5.80 -13.15 23.67
C TYR A 179 5.01 -11.84 23.71
N ILE A 180 5.64 -10.75 23.28
CA ILE A 180 4.99 -9.46 23.01
C ILE A 180 4.20 -9.58 21.71
N GLY A 181 2.92 -9.22 21.75
CA GLY A 181 2.00 -9.29 20.61
C GLY A 181 2.47 -8.48 19.40
N TRP A 182 1.91 -8.79 18.25
CA TRP A 182 2.17 -8.06 16.99
C TRP A 182 1.74 -6.59 17.13
N TYR A 183 2.68 -5.64 17.00
CA TYR A 183 2.49 -4.23 17.34
C TYR A 183 1.80 -4.05 18.71
N GLY A 184 2.13 -4.92 19.66
CA GLY A 184 1.48 -5.01 20.98
C GLY A 184 1.88 -3.89 21.92
N THR A 185 2.96 -3.18 21.65
CA THR A 185 3.45 -2.07 22.46
C THR A 185 2.84 -0.74 22.02
N PHE A 186 2.29 0.01 22.98
CA PHE A 186 1.81 1.37 22.77
C PHE A 186 2.49 2.30 23.76
N VAL A 187 3.13 3.35 23.25
CA VAL A 187 3.90 4.35 24.02
C VAL A 187 3.22 5.71 23.89
N THR A 188 2.94 6.32 25.02
CA THR A 188 2.45 7.71 25.06
C THR A 188 3.32 8.51 26.03
N THR A 189 3.27 9.84 25.91
CA THR A 189 4.02 10.75 26.78
C THR A 189 3.08 11.72 27.46
N SER A 190 3.22 11.87 28.77
CA SER A 190 2.41 12.77 29.60
C SER A 190 3.28 13.79 30.34
N GLY A 191 2.65 14.85 30.89
CA GLY A 191 3.32 15.87 31.67
C GLY A 191 4.06 16.96 30.87
N LEU A 192 4.24 16.80 29.57
CA LEU A 192 4.94 17.75 28.70
C LEU A 192 4.18 19.09 28.57
N ASP A 193 2.89 19.02 28.35
CA ASP A 193 1.97 20.15 28.20
C ASP A 193 1.94 21.03 29.46
N VAL A 194 1.65 20.43 30.62
CA VAL A 194 1.54 21.12 31.90
C VAL A 194 2.90 21.64 32.41
N SER A 195 4.01 21.01 31.98
CA SER A 195 5.37 21.42 32.33
C SER A 195 5.97 22.42 31.34
N ASN A 196 5.29 22.67 30.22
CA ASN A 196 5.85 23.37 29.07
C ASN A 196 7.18 22.76 28.60
N GLY A 197 7.20 21.41 28.47
CA GLY A 197 8.35 20.62 27.98
C GLY A 197 9.49 20.43 28.99
N LYS A 198 9.35 20.82 30.27
CA LYS A 198 10.43 20.70 31.27
C LYS A 198 10.64 19.25 31.72
N TYR A 199 9.58 18.44 31.75
CA TYR A 199 9.68 17.02 32.01
C TYR A 199 8.65 16.25 31.22
N GLY A 200 8.94 14.98 30.94
CA GLY A 200 8.02 14.02 30.35
C GLY A 200 7.98 12.74 31.18
N ILE A 201 6.86 12.05 31.14
CA ILE A 201 6.66 10.72 31.71
C ILE A 201 6.29 9.82 30.53
N VAL A 202 6.84 8.62 30.46
CA VAL A 202 6.49 7.64 29.42
C VAL A 202 5.49 6.64 29.99
N ASP A 203 4.31 6.61 29.40
CA ASP A 203 3.25 5.65 29.69
C ASP A 203 3.31 4.54 28.67
N ILE A 204 3.40 3.28 29.13
CA ILE A 204 3.66 2.10 28.30
C ILE A 204 2.53 1.10 28.49
N SER A 205 1.95 0.64 27.42
CA SER A 205 0.99 -0.47 27.39
C SER A 205 1.55 -1.56 26.50
N THR A 206 1.86 -2.74 27.05
CA THR A 206 2.44 -3.86 26.30
C THR A 206 1.50 -5.06 26.37
N GLU A 207 1.01 -5.53 25.24
CA GLU A 207 0.25 -6.78 25.13
C GLU A 207 1.21 -7.97 25.17
N ILE A 208 1.00 -8.87 26.12
CA ILE A 208 1.77 -10.10 26.24
C ILE A 208 0.85 -11.28 26.02
N CYS A 209 1.21 -12.13 25.07
CA CYS A 209 0.52 -13.36 24.72
C CYS A 209 1.20 -14.56 25.37
N HIS A 210 0.42 -15.48 25.92
CA HIS A 210 0.90 -16.69 26.57
C HIS A 210 0.15 -17.90 26.01
N SER A 211 0.84 -18.75 25.25
CA SER A 211 0.25 -19.87 24.52
C SER A 211 0.42 -21.22 25.22
N GLU A 212 1.11 -21.28 26.40
CA GLU A 212 1.18 -22.49 27.21
C GLU A 212 -0.13 -22.66 27.97
N PRO A 213 -0.59 -23.93 28.25
CA PRO A 213 -1.84 -24.17 28.96
C PRO A 213 -1.78 -23.83 30.46
N GLU A 214 -0.56 -23.84 31.04
CA GLU A 214 -0.36 -23.57 32.45
C GLU A 214 -0.20 -22.09 32.75
N THR A 215 -0.50 -21.69 33.98
CA THR A 215 -0.26 -20.32 34.43
C THR A 215 1.24 -20.09 34.63
N GLY A 216 1.78 -19.01 34.05
CA GLY A 216 3.19 -18.62 34.13
C GLY A 216 3.41 -17.31 34.88
N ASN A 217 4.59 -17.17 35.51
CA ASN A 217 5.06 -15.90 36.09
C ASN A 217 6.18 -15.34 35.22
N PHE A 218 6.08 -14.06 34.91
CA PHE A 218 6.99 -13.37 34.00
C PHE A 218 7.37 -12.00 34.56
N ARG A 219 8.47 -11.42 34.08
CA ARG A 219 8.92 -10.07 34.41
C ARG A 219 9.10 -9.27 33.11
N LEU A 220 8.35 -8.18 32.98
CA LEU A 220 8.49 -7.24 31.88
C LEU A 220 9.36 -6.05 32.37
N VAL A 221 10.46 -5.80 31.66
CA VAL A 221 11.33 -4.63 31.84
C VAL A 221 11.24 -3.75 30.61
N SER A 222 11.01 -2.45 30.83
CA SER A 222 10.87 -1.45 29.79
C SER A 222 11.91 -0.37 29.99
N ASN A 223 12.93 -0.32 29.12
CA ASN A 223 14.02 0.66 29.17
C ASN A 223 13.79 1.76 28.15
N ILE A 224 13.86 3.00 28.55
CA ILE A 224 13.85 4.15 27.65
C ILE A 224 15.29 4.48 27.28
N LEU A 225 15.60 4.44 26.00
CA LEU A 225 16.92 4.74 25.44
C LEU A 225 16.90 6.11 24.74
N SER A 226 17.90 6.92 25.01
CA SER A 226 18.16 8.16 24.25
C SER A 226 18.53 7.85 22.81
N SER A 227 18.59 8.86 21.96
CA SER A 227 19.08 8.76 20.57
C SER A 227 20.52 8.19 20.47
N GLU A 228 21.29 8.30 21.57
CA GLU A 228 22.66 7.75 21.68
C GLU A 228 22.69 6.33 22.23
N GLY A 229 21.52 5.69 22.49
CA GLY A 229 21.40 4.33 23.00
C GLY A 229 21.65 4.18 24.51
N ARG A 230 21.68 5.28 25.29
CA ARG A 230 21.84 5.25 26.75
C ARG A 230 20.47 5.08 27.41
N ILE A 231 20.37 4.19 28.41
CA ILE A 231 19.17 4.06 29.24
C ILE A 231 19.04 5.32 30.10
N ILE A 232 17.91 6.02 29.96
CA ILE A 232 17.61 7.26 30.69
C ILE A 232 16.49 7.07 31.72
N ALA A 233 15.66 6.05 31.56
CA ALA A 233 14.64 5.64 32.51
C ALA A 233 14.32 4.16 32.33
N SER A 234 13.76 3.53 33.35
CA SER A 234 13.30 2.13 33.30
C SER A 234 12.04 1.94 34.13
N ALA A 235 11.20 1.01 33.68
CA ALA A 235 10.08 0.52 34.46
C ALA A 235 10.08 -1.02 34.42
N GLN A 236 9.66 -1.66 35.53
CA GLN A 236 9.53 -3.10 35.53
C GLN A 236 8.24 -3.55 36.23
N LYS A 237 7.74 -4.71 35.83
CA LYS A 237 6.54 -5.31 36.43
C LYS A 237 6.61 -6.82 36.40
N ILE A 238 6.28 -7.44 37.52
CA ILE A 238 6.06 -8.89 37.61
C ILE A 238 4.59 -9.13 37.26
N ILE A 239 4.35 -10.11 36.38
CA ILE A 239 3.04 -10.44 35.86
C ILE A 239 2.80 -11.95 35.98
N GLN A 240 1.57 -12.31 36.22
CA GLN A 240 1.11 -13.70 36.16
C GLN A 240 0.10 -13.79 35.00
N LEU A 241 0.37 -14.67 34.05
CA LEU A 241 -0.49 -14.93 32.91
C LEU A 241 -1.15 -16.29 33.03
N LYS A 242 -2.45 -16.35 32.82
CA LYS A 242 -3.18 -17.60 32.67
C LYS A 242 -2.85 -18.27 31.35
N GLY A 243 -2.95 -19.59 31.31
CA GLY A 243 -2.70 -20.35 30.09
C GLY A 243 -3.62 -19.94 28.94
N ASN A 244 -3.09 -19.91 27.74
CA ASN A 244 -3.78 -19.55 26.48
C ASN A 244 -4.52 -18.19 26.54
N THR A 245 -3.87 -17.17 27.13
CA THR A 245 -4.45 -15.82 27.22
C THR A 245 -3.47 -14.74 26.75
N SER A 246 -4.01 -13.58 26.42
CA SER A 246 -3.24 -12.33 26.29
C SER A 246 -3.65 -11.34 27.39
N GLN A 247 -2.72 -10.47 27.76
CA GLN A 247 -2.95 -9.42 28.74
C GLN A 247 -2.16 -8.16 28.37
N VAL A 248 -2.82 -7.01 28.48
CA VAL A 248 -2.16 -5.71 28.37
C VAL A 248 -1.57 -5.32 29.72
N VAL A 249 -0.26 -5.18 29.77
CA VAL A 249 0.52 -4.77 30.93
C VAL A 249 0.80 -3.29 30.85
N LYS A 250 0.33 -2.52 31.83
CA LYS A 250 0.60 -1.08 31.90
C LYS A 250 1.76 -0.80 32.85
N GLN A 251 2.67 0.07 32.37
CA GLN A 251 3.83 0.55 33.11
C GLN A 251 3.95 2.08 32.89
N GLN A 252 4.65 2.75 33.79
CA GLN A 252 4.95 4.17 33.72
C GLN A 252 6.38 4.40 34.24
N THR A 253 7.12 5.28 33.58
CA THR A 253 8.44 5.69 34.06
C THR A 253 8.35 6.78 35.14
N GLU A 254 9.46 6.99 35.86
CA GLU A 254 9.65 8.24 36.55
C GLU A 254 9.77 9.42 35.58
N ARG A 255 9.78 10.64 36.11
CA ARG A 255 9.97 11.84 35.28
C ARG A 255 11.32 11.82 34.60
N ILE A 256 11.32 12.13 33.33
CA ILE A 256 12.52 12.36 32.52
C ILE A 256 12.64 13.91 32.40
N GLU A 257 13.65 14.46 32.99
CA GLU A 257 13.87 15.90 33.01
C GLU A 257 14.45 16.38 31.68
N HIS A 258 13.89 17.49 31.16
CA HIS A 258 14.31 18.14 29.93
C HIS A 258 14.54 17.21 28.72
N PRO A 259 13.54 16.39 28.35
CA PRO A 259 13.68 15.54 27.17
C PRO A 259 13.80 16.40 25.90
N PHE A 260 14.58 15.95 24.93
CA PHE A 260 14.58 16.59 23.61
C PHE A 260 13.24 16.31 22.92
N LEU A 261 12.53 17.39 22.59
CA LEU A 261 11.22 17.30 21.96
C LEU A 261 11.36 17.01 20.46
N TRP A 262 10.54 16.09 19.97
CA TRP A 262 10.38 15.87 18.55
C TRP A 262 9.71 17.07 17.88
N HIS A 263 10.31 17.58 16.80
CA HIS A 263 9.78 18.71 16.03
C HIS A 263 10.27 18.60 14.58
N PRO A 264 9.55 19.08 13.54
CA PRO A 264 10.00 19.08 12.15
C PRO A 264 11.40 19.62 11.89
N SER A 265 11.88 20.57 12.66
CA SER A 265 13.24 21.09 12.57
C SER A 265 14.28 20.30 13.37
N HIS A 266 13.85 19.47 14.32
CA HIS A 266 14.72 18.65 15.19
C HIS A 266 13.99 17.34 15.54
N PRO A 267 13.98 16.36 14.62
CA PRO A 267 13.19 15.14 14.77
C PRO A 267 13.90 14.11 15.67
N VAL A 268 14.08 14.42 16.95
CA VAL A 268 14.75 13.55 17.91
C VAL A 268 13.84 12.40 18.28
N LEU A 269 14.33 11.18 18.09
CA LEU A 269 13.65 9.96 18.43
C LEU A 269 14.33 9.25 19.61
N TYR A 270 13.50 8.64 20.43
CA TYR A 270 13.88 7.73 21.52
C TYR A 270 13.44 6.31 21.17
N LYS A 271 13.96 5.33 21.93
CA LYS A 271 13.53 3.94 21.81
C LYS A 271 13.04 3.45 23.14
N LEU A 272 11.95 2.69 23.10
CA LEU A 272 11.56 1.79 24.16
C LEU A 272 12.09 0.40 23.84
N GLU A 273 12.92 -0.16 24.71
CA GLU A 273 13.32 -1.55 24.69
C GLU A 273 12.47 -2.33 25.70
N SER A 274 11.61 -3.23 25.19
CA SER A 274 10.77 -4.11 25.99
C SER A 274 11.42 -5.49 26.10
N LEU A 275 11.74 -5.92 27.32
CA LEU A 275 12.40 -7.18 27.61
C LEU A 275 11.48 -8.05 28.47
N LEU A 276 11.13 -9.24 28.00
CA LEU A 276 10.28 -10.20 28.70
C LEU A 276 11.12 -11.37 29.22
N PHE A 277 11.02 -11.65 30.52
CA PHE A 277 11.78 -12.69 31.18
C PHE A 277 10.87 -13.75 31.81
N LYS A 278 11.32 -15.03 31.76
CA LYS A 278 10.83 -16.16 32.59
C LYS A 278 11.93 -16.55 33.57
N GLY A 279 11.77 -16.18 34.84
CA GLY A 279 12.90 -16.17 35.77
C GLY A 279 13.99 -15.19 35.35
N ASP A 280 15.21 -15.67 35.14
CA ASP A 280 16.36 -14.88 34.63
C ASP A 280 16.56 -15.01 33.11
N GLU A 281 15.82 -15.87 32.45
CA GLU A 281 15.92 -16.11 31.04
C GLU A 281 15.14 -15.02 30.25
N LEU A 282 15.83 -14.35 29.31
CA LEU A 282 15.20 -13.43 28.36
C LEU A 282 14.48 -14.25 27.28
N ILE A 283 13.16 -14.18 27.25
CA ILE A 283 12.31 -14.98 26.34
C ILE A 283 11.72 -14.18 25.17
N ASP A 284 11.68 -12.85 25.25
CA ASP A 284 11.32 -11.98 24.13
C ASP A 284 11.91 -10.58 24.29
N ARG A 285 12.18 -9.91 23.15
CA ARG A 285 12.69 -8.54 23.09
C ARG A 285 12.08 -7.81 21.91
N GLU A 286 11.63 -6.57 22.15
CA GLU A 286 11.11 -5.69 21.10
C GLU A 286 11.62 -4.26 21.31
N GLU A 287 11.92 -3.57 20.20
CA GLU A 287 12.26 -2.15 20.22
C GLU A 287 11.14 -1.34 19.55
N THR A 288 10.69 -0.29 20.19
CA THR A 288 9.66 0.63 19.68
C THR A 288 10.20 2.06 19.67
N SER A 289 10.24 2.70 18.52
CA SER A 289 10.60 4.12 18.40
C SER A 289 9.45 5.02 18.80
N PHE A 290 9.75 6.15 19.46
CA PHE A 290 8.79 7.18 19.82
C PHE A 290 9.48 8.54 19.96
N GLY A 291 8.70 9.62 20.14
CA GLY A 291 9.23 10.96 20.39
C GLY A 291 8.44 11.68 21.47
N PHE A 292 9.14 12.53 22.25
CA PHE A 292 8.48 13.42 23.20
C PHE A 292 7.93 14.61 22.46
N ARG A 293 6.61 14.80 22.51
CA ARG A 293 5.90 15.95 21.95
C ARG A 293 4.51 16.08 22.54
N TRP A 294 3.93 17.27 22.44
CA TRP A 294 2.49 17.48 22.57
C TRP A 294 2.02 18.42 21.48
N PHE A 295 0.76 18.37 21.16
CA PHE A 295 0.14 19.30 20.22
C PHE A 295 -1.29 19.61 20.62
N GLU A 296 -1.78 20.71 20.08
CA GLU A 296 -3.13 21.20 20.32
C GLU A 296 -3.73 21.67 18.99
N TRP A 297 -4.92 21.21 18.71
CA TRP A 297 -5.73 21.68 17.61
C TRP A 297 -6.78 22.64 18.16
N THR A 298 -6.83 23.88 17.63
CA THR A 298 -7.78 24.89 18.06
C THR A 298 -8.64 25.36 16.90
N LYS A 299 -9.90 25.66 17.16
CA LYS A 299 -10.84 26.16 16.15
C LYS A 299 -10.62 27.63 15.78
N ASP A 300 -9.94 28.39 16.64
CA ASP A 300 -9.79 29.84 16.50
C ASP A 300 -8.37 30.25 16.07
N HIS A 301 -7.36 29.46 16.41
CA HIS A 301 -5.94 29.80 16.21
C HIS A 301 -5.12 28.68 15.52
N GLY A 302 -5.77 27.71 14.89
CA GLY A 302 -5.10 26.63 14.15
C GLY A 302 -4.37 25.63 15.05
N PHE A 303 -3.20 25.16 14.62
CA PHE A 303 -2.44 24.07 15.24
C PHE A 303 -1.21 24.58 16.00
N PHE A 304 -0.95 23.97 17.15
CA PHE A 304 0.24 24.21 17.97
C PHE A 304 1.00 22.92 18.22
N LEU A 305 2.31 22.95 18.03
CA LEU A 305 3.22 21.86 18.36
C LEU A 305 4.21 22.33 19.43
N ASN A 306 4.30 21.59 20.54
CA ASN A 306 5.16 21.94 21.67
C ASN A 306 4.94 23.39 22.18
N GLY A 307 3.68 23.83 22.20
CA GLY A 307 3.25 25.15 22.62
C GLY A 307 3.54 26.26 21.60
N LYS A 308 4.00 25.95 20.39
CA LYS A 308 4.26 26.95 19.36
C LYS A 308 3.30 26.76 18.19
N HIS A 309 2.72 27.87 17.72
CA HIS A 309 1.87 27.89 16.55
C HIS A 309 2.64 27.40 15.31
N LEU A 310 1.99 26.55 14.52
CA LEU A 310 2.51 26.04 13.27
C LEU A 310 1.38 26.02 12.22
N TYR A 311 1.58 26.71 11.11
CA TYR A 311 0.67 26.68 9.97
C TYR A 311 1.19 25.67 8.95
N PHE A 312 0.40 24.64 8.62
CA PHE A 312 0.84 23.56 7.75
C PHE A 312 1.08 24.02 6.31
N LYS A 313 2.26 23.70 5.84
CA LYS A 313 2.63 23.68 4.44
C LYS A 313 2.55 22.23 3.99
N GLY A 314 1.33 21.78 3.65
CA GLY A 314 1.03 20.39 3.44
C GLY A 314 1.07 19.97 1.96
N ILE A 315 1.17 18.66 1.76
CA ILE A 315 1.20 17.99 0.46
C ILE A 315 0.52 16.63 0.54
N ASN A 316 -0.23 16.26 -0.47
CA ASN A 316 -0.84 14.94 -0.62
C ASN A 316 0.10 13.98 -1.35
N VAL A 317 0.14 12.71 -0.96
CA VAL A 317 1.06 11.71 -1.52
C VAL A 317 0.35 10.39 -1.75
N HIS A 318 0.38 9.89 -3.00
CA HIS A 318 0.16 8.50 -3.37
C HIS A 318 1.49 7.74 -3.39
N GLN A 319 1.47 6.40 -3.21
CA GLN A 319 2.68 5.61 -2.96
C GLN A 319 3.38 5.09 -4.22
N ASP A 320 2.67 4.95 -5.34
CA ASP A 320 3.15 4.26 -6.54
C ASP A 320 4.24 5.02 -7.30
N GLN A 321 5.09 4.28 -8.01
CA GLN A 321 6.23 4.83 -8.75
C GLN A 321 6.40 4.16 -10.11
N ALA A 322 7.06 4.88 -11.04
CA ALA A 322 7.32 4.43 -12.39
C ALA A 322 7.95 3.04 -12.46
N GLY A 323 7.37 2.18 -13.25
CA GLY A 323 7.78 0.83 -13.51
C GLY A 323 7.41 -0.19 -12.43
N TRP A 324 7.41 0.21 -11.16
CA TRP A 324 7.15 -0.67 -10.01
C TRP A 324 5.71 -0.61 -9.51
N GLY A 325 4.92 0.42 -9.92
CA GLY A 325 3.57 0.63 -9.40
C GLY A 325 3.58 0.76 -7.88
N ASP A 326 2.67 0.07 -7.19
CA ASP A 326 2.60 0.07 -5.72
C ASP A 326 3.72 -0.72 -5.03
N ALA A 327 4.48 -1.55 -5.77
CA ALA A 327 5.55 -2.38 -5.22
C ALA A 327 6.82 -1.56 -4.90
N VAL A 328 6.68 -0.63 -3.96
CA VAL A 328 7.66 0.38 -3.56
C VAL A 328 8.49 -0.12 -2.38
N THR A 329 9.81 0.07 -2.43
CA THR A 329 10.72 -0.30 -1.35
C THR A 329 10.68 0.70 -0.19
N ASP A 330 11.21 0.30 0.97
CA ASP A 330 11.37 1.19 2.13
C ASP A 330 12.26 2.41 1.79
N ALA A 331 13.31 2.21 0.98
CA ALA A 331 14.21 3.28 0.55
C ALA A 331 13.51 4.27 -0.40
N ALA A 332 12.65 3.78 -1.30
CA ALA A 332 11.86 4.63 -2.18
C ALA A 332 10.84 5.48 -1.40
N ALA A 333 10.14 4.89 -0.43
CA ALA A 333 9.25 5.63 0.45
C ALA A 333 10.00 6.74 1.22
N ARG A 334 11.20 6.45 1.71
CA ARG A 334 12.07 7.45 2.38
C ARG A 334 12.47 8.59 1.41
N ARG A 335 12.81 8.27 0.16
CA ARG A 335 13.15 9.30 -0.85
C ARG A 335 11.98 10.23 -1.13
N ASP A 336 10.76 9.71 -1.18
CA ASP A 336 9.56 10.52 -1.40
C ASP A 336 9.36 11.52 -0.23
N VAL A 337 9.47 11.07 1.01
CA VAL A 337 9.41 11.95 2.19
C VAL A 337 10.54 12.99 2.17
N ALA A 338 11.75 12.59 1.80
CA ALA A 338 12.89 13.51 1.69
C ALA A 338 12.68 14.57 0.59
N LEU A 339 12.11 14.22 -0.57
CA LEU A 339 11.75 15.16 -1.63
C LEU A 339 10.70 16.18 -1.18
N VAL A 340 9.74 15.75 -0.41
CA VAL A 340 8.72 16.62 0.21
C VAL A 340 9.40 17.60 1.17
N LYS A 341 10.25 17.11 2.06
CA LYS A 341 10.98 17.93 3.03
C LYS A 341 11.91 18.94 2.34
N GLN A 342 12.61 18.53 1.31
CA GLN A 342 13.53 19.39 0.54
C GLN A 342 12.79 20.55 -0.15
N ALA A 343 11.53 20.38 -0.51
CA ALA A 343 10.71 21.46 -1.05
C ALA A 343 10.18 22.44 0.01
N GLY A 344 10.48 22.17 1.29
CA GLY A 344 10.06 23.03 2.41
C GLY A 344 8.65 22.76 2.92
N PHE A 345 8.03 21.65 2.53
CA PHE A 345 6.81 21.17 3.17
C PHE A 345 7.11 20.59 4.54
N ASP A 346 6.20 20.74 5.46
CA ASP A 346 6.31 20.27 6.85
C ASP A 346 5.25 19.25 7.24
N MET A 347 4.30 18.96 6.34
CA MET A 347 3.20 18.02 6.55
C MET A 347 2.88 17.22 5.28
N ILE A 348 2.64 15.94 5.44
CA ILE A 348 2.09 15.05 4.40
C ILE A 348 0.70 14.59 4.83
N ARG A 349 -0.25 14.61 3.87
CA ARG A 349 -1.47 13.82 3.96
C ARG A 349 -1.29 12.56 3.12
N GLY A 350 -1.40 11.40 3.78
CA GLY A 350 -1.32 10.10 3.12
C GLY A 350 -2.63 9.78 2.41
N SER A 351 -2.71 10.11 1.15
CA SER A 351 -3.91 9.93 0.32
C SER A 351 -3.96 8.51 -0.23
N HIS A 352 -5.08 7.84 -0.24
CA HIS A 352 -6.26 7.96 0.62
C HIS A 352 -6.39 6.64 1.35
N TYR A 353 -5.28 6.16 1.91
CA TYR A 353 -5.10 4.83 2.52
C TYR A 353 -3.88 4.80 3.44
N PRO A 354 -3.77 3.81 4.34
CA PRO A 354 -2.59 3.63 5.17
C PRO A 354 -1.32 3.38 4.33
N HIS A 355 -0.33 4.24 4.52
CA HIS A 355 0.99 4.06 3.91
C HIS A 355 1.81 2.99 4.66
N SER A 356 2.92 2.53 4.07
CA SER A 356 3.77 1.50 4.68
C SER A 356 4.35 1.96 6.03
N PRO A 357 4.72 1.04 6.94
CA PRO A 357 5.43 1.37 8.16
C PRO A 357 6.74 2.14 7.91
N ALA A 358 7.43 1.84 6.81
CA ALA A 358 8.64 2.55 6.39
C ALA A 358 8.38 4.02 6.05
N PHE A 359 7.22 4.34 5.47
CA PHE A 359 6.82 5.71 5.16
C PHE A 359 6.60 6.54 6.43
N SER A 360 5.85 6.00 7.41
CA SER A 360 5.65 6.66 8.70
C SER A 360 6.96 6.85 9.45
N LYS A 361 7.84 5.85 9.42
CA LYS A 361 9.19 5.94 9.99
C LYS A 361 10.02 7.03 9.31
N ALA A 362 9.94 7.14 8.00
CA ALA A 362 10.63 8.22 7.27
C ALA A 362 10.09 9.61 7.67
N CYS A 363 8.79 9.76 7.86
CA CYS A 363 8.20 11.01 8.37
C CYS A 363 8.73 11.37 9.77
N ASP A 364 8.89 10.37 10.65
CA ASP A 364 9.47 10.59 11.99
C ASP A 364 10.92 11.06 11.90
N GLU A 365 11.74 10.44 11.06
CA GLU A 365 13.18 10.67 10.95
C GLU A 365 13.51 11.96 10.20
N GLU A 366 12.77 12.28 9.13
CA GLU A 366 12.93 13.51 8.34
C GLU A 366 12.24 14.72 8.99
N GLY A 367 11.40 14.50 9.99
CA GLY A 367 10.64 15.55 10.64
C GLY A 367 9.57 16.14 9.73
N VAL A 368 8.65 15.30 9.28
CA VAL A 368 7.46 15.69 8.51
C VAL A 368 6.23 15.24 9.28
N LEU A 369 5.32 16.13 9.57
CA LEU A 369 4.04 15.80 10.19
C LEU A 369 3.21 14.94 9.24
N PHE A 370 2.44 14.00 9.79
CA PHE A 370 1.70 13.04 9.00
C PHE A 370 0.24 12.94 9.42
N TRP A 371 -0.65 13.14 8.44
CA TRP A 371 -2.07 12.88 8.52
C TRP A 371 -2.32 11.51 7.87
N SER A 372 -2.54 10.49 8.70
CA SER A 372 -2.75 9.10 8.25
C SER A 372 -4.23 8.84 8.03
N GLU A 373 -4.59 8.24 6.89
CA GLU A 373 -5.97 8.11 6.43
C GLU A 373 -6.37 6.65 6.24
N ALA A 374 -7.57 6.30 6.70
CA ALA A 374 -8.18 4.99 6.50
C ALA A 374 -8.69 4.83 5.05
N PRO A 375 -8.77 3.61 4.49
CA PRO A 375 -9.10 3.40 3.09
C PRO A 375 -10.61 3.49 2.79
N PHE A 376 -11.33 4.37 3.45
CA PHE A 376 -12.74 4.66 3.20
C PHE A 376 -12.87 5.94 2.36
N TRP A 377 -12.78 5.77 1.06
CA TRP A 377 -12.78 6.91 0.13
C TRP A 377 -13.50 6.59 -1.18
N ALA A 378 -13.86 7.64 -1.91
CA ALA A 378 -14.34 7.57 -3.28
C ALA A 378 -13.96 8.84 -4.02
N THR A 379 -13.99 8.81 -5.34
CA THR A 379 -13.71 9.96 -6.21
C THR A 379 -14.62 9.90 -7.43
N ALA A 380 -15.42 10.93 -7.65
CA ALA A 380 -16.24 11.15 -8.84
C ALA A 380 -16.96 9.89 -9.38
N GLY A 381 -17.18 8.90 -8.51
CA GLY A 381 -17.56 7.56 -8.89
C GLY A 381 -18.96 7.46 -9.48
N GLU A 382 -19.18 6.46 -10.30
CA GLU A 382 -20.52 6.03 -10.66
C GLU A 382 -21.23 5.55 -9.40
N LYS A 383 -22.49 5.92 -9.25
CA LYS A 383 -23.28 5.57 -8.07
C LYS A 383 -23.82 4.13 -8.12
N LYS A 384 -23.09 3.21 -8.76
CA LYS A 384 -23.47 1.82 -8.97
C LYS A 384 -22.39 0.91 -8.40
N ASP A 385 -22.80 -0.27 -7.98
CA ASP A 385 -21.88 -1.34 -7.62
C ASP A 385 -21.23 -1.94 -8.87
N GLY A 386 -20.05 -2.51 -8.72
CA GLY A 386 -19.48 -3.35 -9.73
C GLY A 386 -18.13 -2.94 -10.31
N TYR A 387 -17.57 -1.82 -9.88
CA TYR A 387 -16.23 -1.35 -10.28
C TYR A 387 -15.69 -0.33 -9.28
N TRP A 388 -14.39 -0.04 -9.27
CA TRP A 388 -13.78 0.96 -8.37
C TRP A 388 -14.22 2.41 -8.57
N THR A 389 -15.21 2.64 -9.40
CA THR A 389 -15.98 3.87 -9.48
C THR A 389 -17.35 3.76 -8.83
N ALA A 390 -17.55 2.74 -8.01
CA ALA A 390 -18.78 2.48 -7.30
C ALA A 390 -19.08 3.52 -6.22
N SER A 391 -20.29 3.48 -5.72
CA SER A 391 -20.71 4.21 -4.51
C SER A 391 -19.73 3.92 -3.36
N ALA A 392 -19.31 4.95 -2.63
CA ALA A 392 -18.39 4.80 -1.50
C ALA A 392 -18.89 3.82 -0.42
N TYR A 393 -20.20 3.73 -0.28
CA TYR A 393 -20.87 2.84 0.67
C TYR A 393 -21.82 1.92 -0.09
N PRO A 394 -22.02 0.65 0.35
CA PRO A 394 -22.86 -0.31 -0.34
C PRO A 394 -24.31 0.20 -0.54
N VAL A 395 -24.81 0.03 -1.75
CA VAL A 395 -26.22 0.33 -2.07
C VAL A 395 -27.14 -0.81 -1.62
N ARG A 396 -26.64 -2.05 -1.65
CA ARG A 396 -27.37 -3.23 -1.20
C ARG A 396 -27.23 -3.42 0.30
N GLN A 397 -28.37 -3.59 0.98
CA GLN A 397 -28.43 -3.72 2.43
C GLN A 397 -27.66 -4.93 2.97
N GLU A 398 -27.63 -6.04 2.22
CA GLU A 398 -26.92 -7.27 2.59
C GLU A 398 -25.41 -7.09 2.71
N ASP A 399 -24.83 -6.18 1.92
CA ASP A 399 -23.38 -5.94 1.89
C ASP A 399 -22.91 -4.98 3.02
N CYS A 400 -23.82 -4.17 3.58
CA CYS A 400 -23.48 -3.10 4.50
C CYS A 400 -22.70 -3.58 5.74
N LYS A 401 -23.17 -4.67 6.35
CA LYS A 401 -22.57 -5.16 7.60
C LYS A 401 -21.11 -5.60 7.41
N GLU A 402 -20.86 -6.42 6.41
CA GLU A 402 -19.52 -6.95 6.14
C GLU A 402 -18.58 -5.84 5.71
N PHE A 403 -19.08 -4.89 4.89
CA PHE A 403 -18.31 -3.70 4.50
C PHE A 403 -17.90 -2.86 5.72
N GLU A 404 -18.84 -2.58 6.63
CA GLU A 404 -18.55 -1.80 7.85
C GLU A 404 -17.54 -2.50 8.77
N GLU A 405 -17.65 -3.83 8.90
CA GLU A 405 -16.69 -4.66 9.65
C GLU A 405 -15.29 -4.59 9.01
N ASN A 406 -15.20 -4.65 7.68
CA ASN A 406 -13.93 -4.52 6.95
C ASN A 406 -13.31 -3.13 7.09
N VAL A 407 -14.09 -2.05 7.00
CA VAL A 407 -13.60 -0.68 7.23
C VAL A 407 -13.04 -0.52 8.64
N LEU A 408 -13.74 -1.03 9.66
CA LEU A 408 -13.31 -0.98 11.06
C LEU A 408 -12.06 -1.82 11.30
N GLN A 409 -11.97 -3.02 10.69
CA GLN A 409 -10.76 -3.85 10.75
C GLN A 409 -9.55 -3.09 10.22
N GLN A 410 -9.63 -2.52 9.02
CA GLN A 410 -8.50 -1.79 8.43
C GLN A 410 -8.14 -0.53 9.24
N LEU A 411 -9.11 0.16 9.84
CA LEU A 411 -8.87 1.27 10.77
C LEU A 411 -8.11 0.81 12.02
N GLU A 412 -8.51 -0.31 12.61
CA GLU A 412 -7.86 -0.89 13.79
C GLU A 412 -6.41 -1.30 13.50
N GLU A 413 -6.18 -1.96 12.38
CA GLU A 413 -4.85 -2.36 11.91
C GLU A 413 -3.97 -1.12 11.66
N MET A 414 -4.48 -0.11 10.95
CA MET A 414 -3.78 1.15 10.72
C MET A 414 -3.32 1.79 12.04
N ILE A 415 -4.23 1.97 12.99
CA ILE A 415 -3.90 2.61 14.27
C ILE A 415 -2.90 1.74 15.05
N ARG A 416 -3.13 0.43 15.13
CA ARG A 416 -2.26 -0.50 15.85
C ARG A 416 -0.82 -0.47 15.33
N ILE A 417 -0.65 -0.49 14.02
CA ILE A 417 0.67 -0.47 13.35
C ILE A 417 1.38 0.87 13.58
N HIS A 418 0.64 1.98 13.51
CA HIS A 418 1.26 3.31 13.37
C HIS A 418 1.19 4.18 14.64
N ARG A 419 0.50 3.79 15.71
CA ARG A 419 0.23 4.64 16.88
C ARG A 419 1.47 5.13 17.67
N ASN A 420 2.66 4.56 17.44
CA ASN A 420 3.89 4.99 18.11
C ASN A 420 4.67 6.07 17.36
N HIS A 421 4.27 6.42 16.12
CA HIS A 421 4.95 7.42 15.30
C HIS A 421 4.65 8.84 15.78
N PRO A 422 5.67 9.63 16.22
CA PRO A 422 5.45 11.00 16.67
C PRO A 422 5.05 11.96 15.54
N SER A 423 5.35 11.64 14.28
CA SER A 423 4.95 12.44 13.13
C SER A 423 3.44 12.47 12.92
N ILE A 424 2.70 11.42 13.32
CA ILE A 424 1.26 11.31 13.11
C ILE A 424 0.53 12.23 14.08
N ILE A 425 -0.27 13.17 13.53
CA ILE A 425 -1.00 14.20 14.27
C ILE A 425 -2.52 14.07 14.21
N ALA A 426 -3.03 13.21 13.33
CA ALA A 426 -4.46 12.91 13.17
C ALA A 426 -4.65 11.54 12.53
N TRP A 427 -5.74 10.87 12.91
CA TRP A 427 -6.28 9.71 12.23
C TRP A 427 -7.47 10.15 11.39
N SER A 428 -7.37 10.04 10.07
CA SER A 428 -8.45 10.42 9.16
C SER A 428 -9.32 9.22 8.83
N MET A 429 -10.63 9.40 8.98
CA MET A 429 -11.60 8.33 8.79
C MET A 429 -11.89 8.05 7.32
N CYS A 430 -11.72 9.06 6.45
CA CYS A 430 -12.17 8.95 5.06
C CYS A 430 -11.60 10.06 4.17
N ASN A 431 -11.83 9.91 2.84
CA ASN A 431 -11.80 11.01 1.87
C ASN A 431 -13.06 11.01 1.02
N GLU A 432 -13.77 12.15 0.97
CA GLU A 432 -14.88 12.40 0.03
C GLU A 432 -15.95 11.27 -0.05
N PRO A 433 -16.38 10.67 1.06
CA PRO A 433 -17.30 9.53 1.02
C PRO A 433 -18.70 9.92 0.54
N PHE A 434 -18.94 11.20 0.26
CA PHE A 434 -20.17 11.70 -0.34
C PHE A 434 -20.29 11.38 -1.85
N PHE A 435 -19.26 10.90 -2.52
CA PHE A 435 -19.37 10.28 -3.83
C PHE A 435 -20.03 8.91 -3.72
N THR A 436 -21.31 8.93 -3.45
CA THR A 436 -22.12 7.77 -3.08
C THR A 436 -23.57 7.94 -3.57
N ALA A 437 -24.35 6.87 -3.60
CA ALA A 437 -25.77 6.94 -3.79
C ALA A 437 -26.42 7.72 -2.63
N PRO A 438 -27.31 8.71 -2.89
CA PRO A 438 -27.86 9.60 -1.86
C PRO A 438 -28.51 8.84 -0.68
N GLU A 439 -29.17 7.74 -0.93
CA GLU A 439 -29.83 6.89 0.07
C GLU A 439 -28.86 6.25 1.08
N THR A 440 -27.57 6.19 0.75
CA THR A 440 -26.54 5.57 1.60
C THR A 440 -25.93 6.55 2.61
N MET A 441 -26.17 7.86 2.47
CA MET A 441 -25.57 8.90 3.34
C MET A 441 -25.81 8.65 4.84
N HIS A 442 -26.98 8.14 5.21
CA HIS A 442 -27.24 7.81 6.60
C HIS A 442 -26.34 6.67 7.12
N GLY A 443 -26.05 5.66 6.30
CA GLY A 443 -25.10 4.60 6.61
C GLY A 443 -23.68 5.13 6.79
N ILE A 444 -23.24 5.99 5.88
CA ILE A 444 -21.93 6.66 5.96
C ILE A 444 -21.78 7.41 7.28
N ARG A 445 -22.76 8.24 7.66
CA ARG A 445 -22.70 9.00 8.91
C ARG A 445 -22.56 8.08 10.13
N LYS A 446 -23.35 7.02 10.21
CA LYS A 446 -23.26 6.04 11.30
C LYS A 446 -21.91 5.31 11.33
N LEU A 447 -21.39 4.95 10.17
CA LEU A 447 -20.07 4.33 10.08
C LEU A 447 -18.98 5.28 10.56
N LEU A 448 -18.98 6.54 10.11
CA LEU A 448 -18.03 7.56 10.56
C LEU A 448 -18.10 7.80 12.08
N GLU A 449 -19.30 7.85 12.68
CA GLU A 449 -19.47 7.93 14.13
C GLU A 449 -18.83 6.75 14.87
N ARG A 450 -19.00 5.53 14.33
CA ARG A 450 -18.37 4.31 14.89
C ARG A 450 -16.85 4.32 14.71
N MET A 451 -16.34 4.77 13.56
CA MET A 451 -14.89 4.90 13.30
C MET A 451 -14.25 5.90 14.27
N VAL A 452 -14.86 7.07 14.49
CA VAL A 452 -14.41 8.07 15.46
C VAL A 452 -14.38 7.47 16.87
N ALA A 453 -15.46 6.85 17.32
CA ALA A 453 -15.53 6.21 18.64
C ALA A 453 -14.47 5.10 18.79
N ARG A 454 -14.23 4.32 17.74
CA ARG A 454 -13.21 3.27 17.75
C ARG A 454 -11.79 3.84 17.79
N THR A 455 -11.53 4.92 17.07
CA THR A 455 -10.25 5.65 17.12
C THR A 455 -9.92 6.11 18.54
N HIS A 456 -10.86 6.73 19.23
CA HIS A 456 -10.67 7.17 20.62
C HIS A 456 -10.37 6.03 21.61
N GLN A 457 -10.93 4.82 21.33
CA GLN A 457 -10.64 3.63 22.15
C GLN A 457 -9.22 3.11 21.93
N LEU A 458 -8.73 3.17 20.68
CA LEU A 458 -7.43 2.62 20.28
C LEU A 458 -6.27 3.58 20.54
N ASP A 459 -6.52 4.87 20.33
CA ASP A 459 -5.56 5.95 20.57
C ASP A 459 -6.24 7.24 21.05
N PRO A 460 -6.36 7.43 22.36
CA PRO A 460 -6.96 8.64 22.94
C PRO A 460 -6.06 9.89 22.85
N THR A 461 -4.86 9.77 22.27
CA THR A 461 -3.89 10.88 22.23
C THR A 461 -3.92 11.68 20.94
N ARG A 462 -4.60 11.16 19.90
CA ARG A 462 -4.74 11.81 18.60
C ARG A 462 -6.20 11.97 18.22
N PRO A 463 -6.56 13.10 17.61
CA PRO A 463 -7.93 13.34 17.15
C PRO A 463 -8.29 12.46 15.95
N ALA A 464 -9.59 12.15 15.86
CA ALA A 464 -10.21 11.55 14.69
C ALA A 464 -10.67 12.65 13.73
N ALA A 465 -10.21 12.59 12.49
CA ALA A 465 -10.47 13.56 11.44
C ALA A 465 -11.46 13.06 10.39
N ILE A 466 -12.26 13.95 9.84
CA ILE A 466 -13.07 13.67 8.64
C ILE A 466 -12.41 14.40 7.47
N GLY A 467 -11.79 13.63 6.55
CA GLY A 467 -11.10 14.16 5.37
C GLY A 467 -12.05 14.39 4.20
N GLY A 468 -11.82 15.48 3.42
CA GLY A 468 -12.64 15.79 2.24
C GLY A 468 -14.12 15.91 2.55
N ALA A 469 -14.49 16.65 3.61
CA ALA A 469 -15.83 16.63 4.21
C ALA A 469 -16.75 17.77 3.73
N GLN A 470 -16.48 18.38 2.57
CA GLN A 470 -17.17 19.58 2.06
C GLN A 470 -18.58 19.30 1.49
N ARG A 471 -19.11 18.11 1.61
CA ARG A 471 -20.47 17.74 1.17
C ARG A 471 -21.03 16.61 2.05
N PRO A 472 -22.36 16.43 2.04
CA PRO A 472 -23.38 17.35 1.53
C PRO A 472 -23.59 18.55 2.45
N LEU A 473 -24.34 19.52 1.99
CA LEU A 473 -24.85 20.63 2.81
C LEU A 473 -26.12 20.19 3.58
N GLY A 474 -26.52 20.97 4.60
CA GLY A 474 -27.74 20.75 5.34
C GLY A 474 -27.62 19.70 6.45
N THR A 475 -28.69 18.90 6.65
CA THR A 475 -28.79 17.97 7.78
C THR A 475 -27.90 16.74 7.66
N GLU A 476 -27.50 16.40 6.44
CA GLU A 476 -26.66 15.22 6.15
C GLU A 476 -25.16 15.53 6.17
N ARG A 477 -24.76 16.71 6.66
CA ARG A 477 -23.35 17.09 6.81
C ARG A 477 -22.56 16.06 7.62
N ILE A 478 -21.32 15.80 7.17
CA ILE A 478 -20.39 14.84 7.81
C ILE A 478 -19.23 15.53 8.51
N ASP A 479 -18.97 16.79 8.20
CA ASP A 479 -17.81 17.56 8.66
C ASP A 479 -17.74 17.77 10.19
N LEU A 480 -18.86 17.66 10.90
CA LEU A 480 -18.92 17.83 12.35
C LEU A 480 -18.96 16.52 13.15
N ILE A 481 -18.70 15.37 12.49
CA ILE A 481 -18.72 14.05 13.15
C ILE A 481 -17.41 13.79 13.91
N GLY A 482 -16.28 14.24 13.35
CA GLY A 482 -14.95 14.08 13.96
C GLY A 482 -14.56 15.18 14.92
N ASP A 483 -13.36 15.07 15.48
CA ASP A 483 -12.75 16.11 16.34
C ASP A 483 -12.18 17.26 15.51
N ILE A 484 -11.71 16.95 14.30
CA ILE A 484 -11.17 17.91 13.33
C ILE A 484 -11.73 17.60 11.94
N VAL A 485 -11.71 18.58 11.06
CA VAL A 485 -12.23 18.43 9.70
C VAL A 485 -11.24 18.91 8.64
N GLY A 486 -11.20 18.17 7.53
CA GLY A 486 -10.53 18.56 6.30
C GLY A 486 -11.54 18.89 5.20
N TYR A 487 -11.36 20.04 4.56
CA TYR A 487 -12.15 20.43 3.39
C TYR A 487 -11.28 20.36 2.14
N ASN A 488 -11.74 19.68 1.11
CA ASN A 488 -11.11 19.78 -0.19
C ASN A 488 -11.54 21.09 -0.86
N GLY A 489 -10.77 21.54 -1.80
CA GLY A 489 -10.70 22.92 -2.25
C GLY A 489 -11.97 23.63 -2.63
N ASP A 490 -12.84 22.97 -3.34
CA ASP A 490 -14.13 23.57 -3.73
C ASP A 490 -15.03 23.87 -2.50
N GLY A 491 -14.89 23.08 -1.44
CA GLY A 491 -15.67 23.25 -0.21
C GLY A 491 -15.16 24.37 0.68
N SER A 492 -13.87 24.66 0.66
CA SER A 492 -13.30 25.65 1.59
C SER A 492 -13.70 27.09 1.30
N THR A 493 -14.28 27.37 0.15
CA THR A 493 -14.85 28.69 -0.21
C THR A 493 -16.33 28.84 0.12
N ILE A 494 -17.03 27.76 0.47
CA ILE A 494 -18.44 27.77 0.82
C ILE A 494 -18.63 28.35 2.21
N LEU A 495 -19.50 29.31 2.37
CA LEU A 495 -19.73 30.04 3.64
C LEU A 495 -20.06 29.10 4.81
N ASP A 496 -20.82 28.06 4.57
CA ASP A 496 -21.22 27.08 5.59
C ASP A 496 -20.05 26.34 6.24
N PHE A 497 -18.88 26.31 5.57
CA PHE A 497 -17.64 25.64 6.02
C PHE A 497 -16.55 26.64 6.48
N GLN A 498 -16.85 27.93 6.50
CA GLN A 498 -15.91 28.93 7.03
C GLN A 498 -16.10 29.09 8.54
N GLN A 499 -15.00 29.22 9.28
CA GLN A 499 -14.97 29.23 10.74
C GLN A 499 -15.85 28.14 11.38
N PRO A 500 -15.61 26.87 11.05
CA PRO A 500 -16.38 25.78 11.64
C PRO A 500 -16.19 25.75 13.16
N PRO A 501 -17.13 25.16 13.92
CA PRO A 501 -17.05 25.11 15.39
C PRO A 501 -15.96 24.14 15.92
N ILE A 502 -15.26 23.46 15.03
CA ILE A 502 -14.15 22.54 15.34
C ILE A 502 -12.90 22.92 14.54
N PRO A 503 -11.70 22.47 14.97
CA PRO A 503 -10.46 22.71 14.23
C PRO A 503 -10.53 22.19 12.81
N ASN A 504 -9.85 22.84 11.87
CA ASN A 504 -9.93 22.50 10.46
C ASN A 504 -8.66 22.79 9.68
N MET A 505 -8.56 22.16 8.49
CA MET A 505 -7.58 22.51 7.47
C MET A 505 -8.16 22.35 6.07
N VAL A 506 -7.47 22.85 5.04
CA VAL A 506 -7.73 22.50 3.65
C VAL A 506 -6.90 21.25 3.32
N THR A 507 -7.59 20.13 3.11
CA THR A 507 -6.95 18.84 2.85
C THR A 507 -6.48 18.67 1.42
N GLU A 508 -7.06 19.43 0.46
CA GLU A 508 -6.62 19.44 -0.92
C GLU A 508 -6.83 20.83 -1.57
N TYR A 509 -5.82 21.32 -2.28
CA TYR A 509 -5.92 22.50 -3.15
C TYR A 509 -4.98 22.35 -4.35
N GLY A 510 -5.15 23.15 -5.39
CA GLY A 510 -4.27 23.19 -6.56
C GLY A 510 -4.79 22.37 -7.73
N SER A 511 -4.49 21.07 -7.77
CA SER A 511 -4.95 20.12 -8.80
C SER A 511 -4.68 20.59 -10.25
N THR A 512 -3.46 21.06 -10.51
CA THR A 512 -3.06 21.45 -11.88
C THR A 512 -2.26 20.31 -12.51
N THR A 513 -2.57 19.97 -13.75
CA THR A 513 -1.90 18.91 -14.52
C THR A 513 -0.78 19.47 -15.37
N SER A 514 0.35 18.81 -15.39
CA SER A 514 1.44 19.17 -16.29
C SER A 514 2.48 18.04 -16.42
N ASP A 515 3.05 17.92 -17.62
CA ASP A 515 4.30 17.17 -17.82
C ASP A 515 5.51 18.04 -17.47
N ARG A 516 6.71 17.42 -17.34
CA ARG A 516 7.94 18.19 -17.27
C ARG A 516 8.14 19.03 -18.56
N PRO A 517 8.68 20.22 -18.46
CA PRO A 517 9.28 20.87 -17.29
C PRO A 517 8.28 21.32 -16.21
N GLY A 518 6.99 21.41 -16.49
CA GLY A 518 5.92 21.63 -15.51
C GLY A 518 6.06 22.91 -14.70
N GLU A 519 5.80 24.04 -15.33
CA GLU A 519 5.81 25.35 -14.67
C GLU A 519 4.73 25.42 -13.57
N TYR A 520 5.01 26.22 -12.54
CA TYR A 520 4.00 26.52 -11.54
C TYR A 520 2.83 27.29 -12.18
N ILE A 521 1.64 26.72 -12.01
CA ILE A 521 0.38 27.35 -12.40
C ILE A 521 -0.53 27.36 -11.17
N PRO A 522 -1.01 28.51 -10.70
CA PRO A 522 -1.88 28.57 -9.53
C PRO A 522 -3.23 27.90 -9.84
N GLY A 523 -3.49 26.81 -9.14
CA GLY A 523 -4.77 26.11 -9.12
C GLY A 523 -5.80 26.78 -8.21
N TRP A 524 -6.90 26.11 -7.90
CA TRP A 524 -7.86 26.61 -6.93
C TRP A 524 -7.25 26.60 -5.51
N GLY A 525 -7.53 27.66 -4.72
CA GLY A 525 -7.01 27.82 -3.35
C GLY A 525 -5.51 28.06 -3.22
N ASP A 526 -4.84 28.33 -4.32
CA ASP A 526 -3.39 28.47 -4.34
C ASP A 526 -2.89 29.77 -3.67
N LEU A 527 -1.60 29.75 -3.25
CA LEU A 527 -0.93 30.89 -2.59
C LEU A 527 -0.94 32.19 -3.43
N GLN A 528 -0.99 32.07 -4.75
CA GLN A 528 -1.03 33.22 -5.66
C GLN A 528 -2.44 33.75 -5.92
N LYS A 529 -3.47 33.04 -5.50
CA LYS A 529 -4.86 33.47 -5.60
C LYS A 529 -5.31 34.23 -4.37
N ASN A 530 -6.08 35.27 -4.57
CA ASN A 530 -6.70 35.99 -3.49
C ASN A 530 -8.04 35.34 -3.14
N ASP A 531 -7.96 34.31 -2.31
CA ASP A 531 -9.11 33.60 -1.79
C ASP A 531 -9.07 33.49 -0.26
N ALA A 532 -10.13 32.94 0.33
CA ALA A 532 -10.33 32.88 1.74
C ALA A 532 -9.43 31.87 2.49
N TRP A 533 -8.48 31.23 1.83
CA TRP A 533 -7.70 30.17 2.44
C TRP A 533 -6.37 30.66 3.00
N LYS A 534 -5.79 31.66 2.35
CA LYS A 534 -4.47 32.16 2.71
C LYS A 534 -4.55 33.01 3.97
N GLY A 535 -3.79 32.57 4.98
CA GLY A 535 -3.54 33.41 6.18
C GLY A 535 -4.72 33.63 7.11
N VAL A 536 -5.77 32.80 7.05
CA VAL A 536 -6.85 32.88 8.03
C VAL A 536 -6.40 32.22 9.32
N GLU A 537 -6.52 32.95 10.43
CA GLU A 537 -5.98 32.55 11.76
C GLU A 537 -6.61 31.25 12.29
N TRP A 538 -7.91 31.05 12.01
CA TRP A 538 -8.67 29.90 12.51
C TRP A 538 -8.42 28.60 11.71
N ARG A 539 -7.55 28.61 10.69
CA ARG A 539 -7.24 27.43 9.89
C ARG A 539 -5.82 26.93 10.13
N SER A 540 -5.68 25.62 10.33
CA SER A 540 -4.39 25.02 10.69
C SER A 540 -3.39 24.95 9.55
N GLY A 541 -3.86 25.04 8.30
CA GLY A 541 -3.01 24.97 7.11
C GLY A 541 -3.72 24.42 5.89
N GLN A 542 -2.93 24.08 4.87
CA GLN A 542 -3.45 23.55 3.61
C GLN A 542 -2.45 22.57 2.98
N ALA A 543 -2.97 21.57 2.24
CA ALA A 543 -2.18 20.55 1.53
C ALA A 543 -2.45 20.60 0.02
N ILE A 544 -1.39 20.70 -0.78
CA ILE A 544 -1.51 20.69 -2.24
C ILE A 544 -1.92 19.31 -2.76
N TRP A 545 -2.77 19.26 -3.75
CA TRP A 545 -3.01 18.09 -4.59
C TRP A 545 -2.25 18.26 -5.91
N CYS A 546 -1.13 17.52 -6.16
CA CYS A 546 -0.51 16.62 -5.21
C CYS A 546 1.03 16.64 -5.33
N GLY A 547 1.72 15.84 -4.54
CA GLY A 547 3.18 15.78 -4.50
C GLY A 547 3.80 15.11 -5.70
N PHE A 548 3.29 13.95 -6.08
CA PHE A 548 3.85 13.10 -7.12
C PHE A 548 2.78 12.75 -8.15
N ASP A 549 3.19 12.64 -9.40
CA ASP A 549 2.37 11.97 -10.39
C ASP A 549 2.13 10.52 -9.94
N HIS A 550 0.94 10.00 -10.20
CA HIS A 550 0.50 8.67 -9.75
C HIS A 550 -0.38 7.99 -10.81
N GLY A 551 -0.53 6.68 -10.71
CA GLY A 551 -1.45 5.93 -11.56
C GLY A 551 -2.91 6.27 -11.27
N SER A 552 -3.73 6.41 -12.30
CA SER A 552 -5.15 6.71 -12.18
C SER A 552 -5.98 5.89 -13.15
N ILE A 553 -7.10 5.32 -12.66
CA ILE A 553 -8.07 4.63 -13.52
C ILE A 553 -8.78 5.57 -14.49
N PHE A 554 -8.71 6.87 -14.27
CA PHE A 554 -9.24 7.91 -15.18
C PHE A 554 -8.21 8.37 -16.22
N GLY A 555 -7.00 7.80 -16.21
CA GLY A 555 -5.94 8.07 -17.17
C GLY A 555 -4.97 9.17 -16.74
N GLU A 556 -4.04 9.48 -17.62
CA GLU A 556 -2.89 10.33 -17.35
C GLU A 556 -3.23 11.75 -16.86
N GLU A 557 -4.33 12.35 -17.34
CA GLU A 557 -4.70 13.72 -16.93
C GLU A 557 -4.94 13.79 -15.42
N MET A 558 -5.60 12.78 -14.83
CA MET A 558 -5.78 12.69 -13.39
C MET A 558 -4.50 12.30 -12.68
N GLY A 559 -3.65 11.52 -13.31
CA GLY A 559 -2.38 11.09 -12.74
C GLY A 559 -1.26 12.13 -12.74
N LYS A 560 -1.28 13.11 -13.64
CA LYS A 560 -0.21 14.12 -13.82
C LYS A 560 -0.36 15.38 -12.96
N MET A 561 -0.99 15.30 -11.82
CA MET A 561 -1.21 16.44 -10.92
C MET A 561 -0.05 16.71 -9.96
N GLY A 562 0.99 15.88 -9.95
CA GLY A 562 2.15 16.01 -9.08
C GLY A 562 3.04 17.21 -9.40
N ILE A 563 3.70 17.77 -8.38
CA ILE A 563 4.81 18.72 -8.56
C ILE A 563 6.15 18.00 -8.81
N VAL A 564 6.19 16.69 -8.63
CA VAL A 564 7.25 15.76 -9.03
C VAL A 564 6.63 14.75 -9.99
N ASP A 565 7.34 14.41 -11.08
CA ASP A 565 6.81 13.48 -12.06
C ASP A 565 6.79 12.02 -11.56
N TYR A 566 6.19 11.13 -12.33
CA TYR A 566 6.04 9.72 -11.98
C TYR A 566 7.40 9.00 -11.81
N PHE A 567 8.44 9.48 -12.51
CA PHE A 567 9.81 8.99 -12.42
C PHE A 567 10.62 9.61 -11.26
N ARG A 568 9.96 10.38 -10.39
CA ARG A 568 10.57 11.06 -9.23
C ARG A 568 11.60 12.13 -9.61
N ILE A 569 11.38 12.79 -10.76
CA ILE A 569 12.14 13.98 -11.14
C ILE A 569 11.29 15.22 -10.83
N PRO A 570 11.82 16.18 -10.03
CA PRO A 570 11.12 17.42 -9.72
C PRO A 570 10.74 18.22 -10.97
N LYS A 571 9.48 18.67 -11.06
CA LYS A 571 9.01 19.66 -12.03
C LYS A 571 9.42 21.06 -11.60
N ARG A 572 9.33 22.06 -12.45
CA ARG A 572 9.66 23.47 -12.08
C ARG A 572 8.74 23.99 -10.99
N SER A 573 7.49 23.51 -10.90
CA SER A 573 6.57 23.78 -9.80
C SER A 573 7.12 23.34 -8.43
N TRP A 574 7.83 22.21 -8.32
CA TRP A 574 8.50 21.80 -7.10
C TRP A 574 9.56 22.82 -6.63
N TYR A 575 10.36 23.35 -7.57
CA TYR A 575 11.35 24.38 -7.27
C TYR A 575 10.71 25.72 -6.91
N TRP A 576 9.53 26.00 -7.46
CA TRP A 576 8.74 27.18 -7.08
C TRP A 576 8.32 27.09 -5.60
N TYR A 577 7.76 25.92 -5.17
CA TYR A 577 7.41 25.70 -3.76
C TYR A 577 8.62 25.76 -2.85
N ARG A 578 9.75 25.17 -3.26
CA ARG A 578 11.02 25.25 -2.52
C ARG A 578 11.48 26.71 -2.32
N ASN A 579 11.32 27.53 -3.31
CA ASN A 579 11.61 28.96 -3.18
C ASN A 579 10.62 29.64 -2.22
N ALA A 580 9.31 29.38 -2.38
CA ALA A 580 8.25 29.99 -1.56
C ALA A 580 8.32 29.57 -0.09
N TYR A 581 8.68 28.32 0.22
CA TYR A 581 8.67 27.77 1.57
C TYR A 581 10.02 27.75 2.28
N ALA A 582 11.09 27.50 1.56
CA ALA A 582 12.44 27.38 2.11
C ALA A 582 13.38 28.54 1.70
N ASN A 583 12.91 29.47 0.87
CA ASN A 583 13.69 30.59 0.33
C ASN A 583 14.98 30.15 -0.41
N ILE A 584 14.87 29.06 -1.18
CA ILE A 584 15.96 28.54 -2.02
C ILE A 584 15.60 28.77 -3.47
N ALA A 585 16.38 29.64 -4.14
CA ALA A 585 16.13 30.01 -5.53
C ALA A 585 16.17 28.78 -6.46
N PRO A 586 15.31 28.75 -7.52
CA PRO A 586 15.39 27.73 -8.56
C PRO A 586 16.76 27.74 -9.25
N PRO A 587 17.20 26.60 -9.81
CA PRO A 587 18.41 26.56 -10.63
C PRO A 587 18.21 27.30 -11.95
N ILE A 588 19.31 27.55 -12.65
CA ILE A 588 19.25 27.99 -14.05
C ILE A 588 18.77 26.79 -14.87
N TRP A 589 17.68 26.98 -15.63
CA TRP A 589 17.10 25.91 -16.41
C TRP A 589 17.96 25.54 -17.61
N SER A 590 18.02 24.24 -17.90
CA SER A 590 18.60 23.71 -19.11
C SER A 590 17.88 24.24 -20.36
N VAL A 591 18.62 24.41 -21.44
CA VAL A 591 18.11 24.80 -22.75
C VAL A 591 18.49 23.76 -23.78
N SER A 592 17.81 23.76 -24.92
CA SER A 592 18.18 22.91 -26.04
C SER A 592 19.57 23.30 -26.60
N GLY A 593 20.33 22.30 -27.04
CA GLY A 593 21.67 22.47 -27.58
C GLY A 593 22.09 21.29 -28.44
N ILE A 594 23.38 21.04 -28.55
CA ILE A 594 23.97 19.91 -29.28
C ILE A 594 24.36 18.84 -28.25
N PRO A 595 23.65 17.72 -28.14
CA PRO A 595 24.02 16.63 -27.24
C PRO A 595 25.37 16.00 -27.62
N ALA A 596 26.22 15.74 -26.65
CA ALA A 596 27.53 15.11 -26.86
C ALA A 596 27.77 13.91 -25.95
N ARG A 597 27.30 13.96 -24.72
CA ARG A 597 27.53 12.90 -23.72
C ARG A 597 26.37 12.71 -22.78
N LEU A 598 26.38 11.60 -22.06
CA LEU A 598 25.48 11.30 -20.95
C LEU A 598 26.21 11.43 -19.61
N ARG A 599 25.46 11.75 -18.56
CA ARG A 599 25.85 11.60 -17.16
C ARG A 599 24.85 10.65 -16.50
N LEU A 600 25.35 9.62 -15.80
CA LEU A 600 24.54 8.68 -15.05
C LEU A 600 24.92 8.78 -13.57
N GLU A 601 23.95 9.09 -12.74
CA GLU A 601 24.10 9.26 -11.30
C GLU A 601 23.15 8.31 -10.55
N ALA A 602 23.53 7.95 -9.32
CA ALA A 602 22.75 7.10 -8.43
C ALA A 602 22.47 7.83 -7.11
N SER A 603 21.31 7.63 -6.52
CA SER A 603 20.98 8.18 -5.20
C SER A 603 21.88 7.62 -4.08
N GLN A 604 22.45 6.43 -4.29
CA GLN A 604 23.38 5.76 -3.38
C GLN A 604 24.27 4.80 -4.19
N TYR A 605 25.53 4.65 -3.80
CA TYR A 605 26.50 3.81 -4.53
C TYR A 605 26.91 2.56 -3.76
N THR A 606 26.88 2.60 -2.43
CA THR A 606 27.35 1.53 -1.54
C THR A 606 26.42 1.37 -0.34
N GLY A 607 26.49 0.23 0.37
CA GLY A 607 25.68 -0.02 1.56
C GLY A 607 24.18 -0.23 1.23
N ILE A 608 23.86 -0.57 -0.01
CA ILE A 608 22.51 -0.85 -0.46
C ILE A 608 22.16 -2.27 -0.04
N ARG A 609 21.08 -2.47 0.67
CA ARG A 609 20.66 -3.80 1.13
C ARG A 609 20.06 -4.62 -0.02
N ALA A 610 20.51 -5.87 -0.13
CA ALA A 610 20.05 -6.81 -1.15
C ALA A 610 18.92 -7.71 -0.65
N ASP A 611 17.89 -7.14 -0.04
CA ASP A 611 16.80 -7.88 0.60
C ASP A 611 15.39 -7.41 0.20
N GLY A 612 15.30 -6.58 -0.84
CA GLY A 612 14.05 -6.00 -1.33
C GLY A 612 13.54 -4.79 -0.54
N THR A 613 14.24 -4.37 0.53
CA THR A 613 13.89 -3.15 1.27
C THR A 613 14.56 -1.91 0.71
N ASP A 614 15.69 -2.07 0.01
CA ASP A 614 16.40 -0.96 -0.66
C ASP A 614 16.32 -1.07 -2.18
N ASP A 615 16.39 0.10 -2.80
CA ASP A 615 16.64 0.31 -4.23
C ASP A 615 17.48 1.57 -4.42
N VAL A 616 17.89 1.83 -5.65
CA VAL A 616 18.67 3.00 -6.03
C VAL A 616 17.96 3.74 -7.15
N GLN A 617 17.69 5.02 -6.95
CA GLN A 617 17.23 5.88 -8.03
C GLN A 617 18.41 6.22 -8.95
N LEU A 618 18.34 5.76 -10.20
CA LEU A 618 19.28 6.12 -11.26
C LEU A 618 18.72 7.28 -12.04
N THR A 619 19.54 8.29 -12.28
CA THR A 619 19.18 9.46 -13.08
C THR A 619 20.20 9.65 -14.20
N VAL A 620 19.72 9.69 -15.44
CA VAL A 620 20.53 10.03 -16.61
C VAL A 620 20.22 11.45 -17.04
N THR A 621 21.28 12.22 -17.38
CA THR A 621 21.19 13.60 -17.85
C THR A 621 21.96 13.75 -19.18
N VAL A 622 21.36 14.47 -20.12
CA VAL A 622 21.95 14.78 -21.42
C VAL A 622 22.81 16.02 -21.29
N LEU A 623 24.05 15.96 -21.78
CA LEU A 623 25.05 17.03 -21.68
C LEU A 623 25.60 17.40 -23.07
N ASP A 624 26.07 18.67 -23.22
CA ASP A 624 26.88 19.10 -24.34
C ASP A 624 28.38 18.74 -24.17
N GLU A 625 29.22 19.13 -25.11
CA GLU A 625 30.67 18.88 -25.06
C GLU A 625 31.36 19.55 -23.86
N THR A 626 30.80 20.64 -23.34
CA THR A 626 31.34 21.35 -22.18
C THR A 626 30.89 20.78 -20.84
N GLY A 627 29.97 19.82 -20.86
CA GLY A 627 29.35 19.22 -19.67
C GLY A 627 28.17 20.01 -19.12
N ARG A 628 27.63 20.95 -19.87
CA ARG A 628 26.42 21.69 -19.51
C ARG A 628 25.17 20.82 -19.77
N GLU A 629 24.23 20.84 -18.84
CA GLU A 629 22.94 20.13 -18.97
C GLU A 629 22.07 20.73 -20.08
N LEU A 630 21.49 19.85 -20.89
CA LEU A 630 20.59 20.20 -22.00
C LEU A 630 19.16 19.72 -21.74
N SER A 631 18.21 20.36 -22.39
CA SER A 631 16.79 19.93 -22.37
C SER A 631 16.42 18.99 -23.52
N ASN A 632 17.37 18.64 -24.40
CA ASN A 632 17.16 17.66 -25.46
C ASN A 632 16.80 16.28 -24.88
N SER A 633 15.92 15.55 -25.53
CA SER A 633 15.40 14.26 -25.08
C SER A 633 15.65 13.15 -26.13
N PRO A 634 16.91 12.82 -26.44
CA PRO A 634 17.22 11.68 -27.31
C PRO A 634 16.84 10.37 -26.62
N ALA A 635 16.63 9.29 -27.38
CA ALA A 635 16.42 7.97 -26.80
C ALA A 635 17.64 7.54 -25.97
N VAL A 636 17.42 7.07 -24.74
CA VAL A 636 18.47 6.60 -23.82
C VAL A 636 18.13 5.21 -23.30
N ARG A 637 19.09 4.29 -23.36
CA ARG A 637 19.00 2.97 -22.80
C ARG A 637 19.88 2.83 -21.55
N LEU A 638 19.33 2.32 -20.46
CA LEU A 638 20.11 1.81 -19.34
C LEU A 638 20.20 0.28 -19.46
N THR A 639 21.38 -0.27 -19.24
CA THR A 639 21.66 -1.71 -19.34
C THR A 639 22.51 -2.15 -18.16
N LEU A 640 22.10 -3.23 -17.47
CA LEU A 640 22.93 -3.94 -16.52
C LEU A 640 23.98 -4.76 -17.29
N LEU A 641 25.24 -4.34 -17.22
CA LEU A 641 26.34 -5.01 -17.91
C LEU A 641 26.85 -6.23 -17.15
N SER A 642 26.86 -6.18 -15.83
CA SER A 642 27.33 -7.26 -14.96
C SER A 642 26.81 -7.09 -13.54
N GLY A 643 26.74 -8.21 -12.80
CA GLY A 643 26.33 -8.25 -11.40
C GLY A 643 24.83 -8.44 -11.20
N PRO A 644 24.38 -8.42 -9.95
CA PRO A 644 22.98 -8.65 -9.59
C PRO A 644 22.11 -7.40 -9.79
N GLY A 645 20.79 -7.61 -9.87
CA GLY A 645 19.78 -6.56 -9.84
C GLY A 645 18.97 -6.46 -11.11
N GLU A 646 17.94 -5.61 -11.05
CA GLU A 646 16.94 -5.51 -12.11
C GLU A 646 16.31 -4.12 -12.20
N PHE A 647 15.96 -3.75 -13.41
CA PHE A 647 14.95 -2.73 -13.71
C PHE A 647 13.54 -3.34 -13.67
N PRO A 648 12.48 -2.55 -13.62
CA PRO A 648 11.12 -3.09 -13.74
C PRO A 648 10.91 -3.88 -15.04
N THR A 649 11.64 -3.53 -16.10
CA THR A 649 11.62 -4.20 -17.41
C THR A 649 12.62 -5.36 -17.55
N GLY A 650 13.38 -5.68 -16.50
CA GLY A 650 14.40 -6.74 -16.50
C GLY A 650 15.84 -6.20 -16.50
N SER A 651 16.70 -6.71 -17.37
CA SER A 651 18.13 -6.32 -17.42
C SER A 651 18.39 -4.96 -18.10
N SER A 652 17.40 -4.37 -18.75
CA SER A 652 17.54 -3.06 -19.41
C SER A 652 16.21 -2.32 -19.47
N ILE A 653 16.29 -1.00 -19.62
CA ILE A 653 15.16 -0.11 -19.85
C ILE A 653 15.49 0.92 -20.92
N LEU A 654 14.54 1.21 -21.81
CA LEU A 654 14.67 2.21 -22.86
C LEU A 654 13.73 3.38 -22.60
N PHE A 655 14.29 4.59 -22.57
CA PHE A 655 13.54 5.84 -22.46
C PHE A 655 13.49 6.52 -23.82
N GLU A 656 12.29 6.94 -24.22
CA GLU A 656 12.04 7.67 -25.47
C GLU A 656 11.10 8.85 -25.19
N ALA A 657 11.21 9.91 -26.00
CA ALA A 657 10.43 11.12 -25.76
C ALA A 657 8.91 10.89 -25.91
N ASP A 658 8.52 10.04 -26.88
CA ASP A 658 7.13 9.80 -27.28
C ASP A 658 6.59 8.44 -26.74
N SER A 659 7.17 7.89 -25.68
CA SER A 659 6.72 6.65 -25.06
C SER A 659 6.24 6.88 -23.62
N ASP A 660 5.58 5.86 -23.03
CA ASP A 660 5.21 5.89 -21.60
C ASP A 660 6.45 5.85 -20.70
N ILE A 661 7.55 5.27 -21.18
CA ILE A 661 8.87 5.27 -20.51
C ILE A 661 9.67 6.45 -21.04
N ARG A 662 9.45 7.61 -20.41
CA ARG A 662 9.83 8.90 -20.99
C ARG A 662 11.20 9.43 -20.54
N ILE A 663 11.94 9.99 -21.53
CA ILE A 663 12.92 11.02 -21.26
C ILE A 663 12.33 12.39 -21.62
N MET A 664 12.38 13.32 -20.70
CA MET A 664 11.84 14.68 -20.88
C MET A 664 12.78 15.71 -20.28
N ASP A 665 12.86 16.87 -20.90
CA ASP A 665 13.70 18.00 -20.42
C ASP A 665 15.14 17.56 -20.09
N GLY A 666 15.70 16.70 -20.97
CA GLY A 666 17.07 16.20 -20.88
C GLY A 666 17.33 15.17 -19.77
N LYS A 667 16.31 14.69 -19.07
CA LYS A 667 16.48 13.76 -17.94
C LYS A 667 15.51 12.59 -18.02
N ALA A 668 16.00 11.42 -17.59
CA ALA A 668 15.22 10.24 -17.30
C ALA A 668 15.71 9.61 -15.99
N ALA A 669 14.80 8.93 -15.27
CA ALA A 669 15.18 8.26 -14.04
C ALA A 669 14.35 7.01 -13.82
N ILE A 670 14.88 6.06 -13.03
CA ILE A 670 14.19 4.82 -12.65
C ILE A 670 14.83 4.21 -11.40
N ALA A 671 14.05 3.56 -10.58
CA ALA A 671 14.56 2.78 -9.47
C ALA A 671 15.10 1.41 -9.94
N PHE A 672 16.30 1.07 -9.46
CA PHE A 672 16.98 -0.21 -9.69
C PHE A 672 17.18 -0.92 -8.35
N ARG A 673 16.87 -2.21 -8.28
CA ARG A 673 16.95 -3.00 -7.04
C ARG A 673 17.67 -4.32 -7.22
N SER A 674 18.13 -4.92 -6.11
CA SER A 674 18.73 -6.25 -6.10
C SER A 674 18.29 -7.07 -4.90
N TYR A 675 18.24 -8.38 -5.08
CA TYR A 675 17.95 -9.37 -4.04
C TYR A 675 19.20 -10.21 -3.68
N TYR A 676 20.34 -9.90 -4.28
CA TYR A 676 21.63 -10.56 -4.05
C TYR A 676 22.73 -9.53 -3.86
N ALA A 677 23.64 -9.81 -2.92
CA ALA A 677 24.80 -8.96 -2.69
C ALA A 677 25.83 -9.09 -3.81
N GLY A 678 26.50 -8.01 -4.15
CA GLY A 678 27.52 -7.98 -5.18
C GLY A 678 27.69 -6.60 -5.80
N GLU A 679 28.58 -6.52 -6.76
CA GLU A 679 28.78 -5.31 -7.55
C GLU A 679 27.97 -5.39 -8.85
N SER A 680 27.26 -4.31 -9.15
CA SER A 680 26.52 -4.14 -10.40
C SER A 680 27.10 -3.00 -11.20
N VAL A 681 27.32 -3.21 -12.49
CA VAL A 681 27.77 -2.17 -13.43
C VAL A 681 26.62 -1.88 -14.39
N ILE A 682 26.18 -0.62 -14.40
CA ILE A 682 25.10 -0.15 -15.27
C ILE A 682 25.64 0.88 -16.24
N GLU A 683 25.26 0.78 -17.50
CA GLU A 683 25.65 1.70 -18.56
C GLU A 683 24.42 2.41 -19.14
N ALA A 684 24.58 3.71 -19.34
CA ALA A 684 23.65 4.54 -20.11
C ALA A 684 24.22 4.78 -21.51
N THR A 685 23.43 4.49 -22.53
CA THR A 685 23.80 4.69 -23.95
C THR A 685 22.74 5.46 -24.70
N SER A 686 23.16 6.24 -25.69
CA SER A 686 22.30 6.94 -26.67
C SER A 686 23.03 7.02 -27.99
N PRO A 687 22.36 6.90 -29.16
CA PRO A 687 23.03 6.98 -30.46
C PRO A 687 23.78 8.29 -30.63
N GLY A 688 25.10 8.20 -30.94
CA GLY A 688 25.98 9.36 -31.20
C GLY A 688 26.46 10.10 -29.98
N LEU A 689 26.13 9.67 -28.75
CA LEU A 689 26.59 10.29 -27.51
C LEU A 689 27.63 9.44 -26.80
N GLU A 690 28.54 10.07 -26.07
CA GLU A 690 29.46 9.37 -25.17
C GLU A 690 28.68 8.71 -24.04
N PRO A 691 28.84 7.38 -23.81
CA PRO A 691 28.10 6.65 -22.79
C PRO A 691 28.59 7.00 -21.37
N ALA A 692 27.75 6.74 -20.37
CA ALA A 692 28.10 6.87 -18.97
C ALA A 692 27.89 5.55 -18.21
N ARG A 693 28.72 5.32 -17.19
CA ARG A 693 28.62 4.11 -16.34
C ARG A 693 28.57 4.47 -14.87
N VAL A 694 27.88 3.61 -14.12
CA VAL A 694 27.85 3.65 -12.68
C VAL A 694 28.09 2.26 -12.11
N LYS A 695 28.77 2.21 -10.97
CA LYS A 695 29.02 1.00 -10.19
C LYS A 695 28.28 1.10 -8.86
N LEU A 696 27.49 0.07 -8.55
CA LEU A 696 26.71 -0.05 -7.33
C LEU A 696 27.19 -1.27 -6.53
N THR A 697 27.23 -1.14 -5.20
CA THR A 697 27.58 -2.25 -4.30
C THR A 697 26.41 -2.59 -3.41
N PHE A 698 25.81 -3.76 -3.64
CA PHE A 698 24.75 -4.34 -2.82
C PHE A 698 25.38 -5.22 -1.74
N SER A 699 24.84 -5.12 -0.53
CA SER A 699 25.33 -5.82 0.67
C SER A 699 24.28 -6.77 1.26
N GLY A 700 24.73 -7.77 2.01
CA GLY A 700 23.88 -8.79 2.65
C GLY A 700 24.19 -10.20 2.16
N ALA A 701 23.22 -11.08 2.29
CA ALA A 701 23.28 -12.47 1.84
C ALA A 701 21.93 -12.84 1.18
N PRO A 702 21.90 -13.73 0.19
CA PRO A 702 23.04 -14.42 -0.43
C PRO A 702 23.86 -13.54 -1.35
N VAL A 703 25.09 -13.97 -1.63
CA VAL A 703 25.98 -13.30 -2.58
C VAL A 703 25.67 -13.79 -4.00
N TYR A 704 25.65 -12.87 -4.94
CA TYR A 704 25.48 -13.18 -6.35
C TYR A 704 26.61 -14.08 -6.87
N GLN A 705 26.21 -15.12 -7.59
CA GLN A 705 27.12 -16.06 -8.26
C GLN A 705 26.71 -16.17 -9.72
N GLU A 706 27.61 -15.75 -10.62
CA GLU A 706 27.34 -15.79 -12.05
C GLU A 706 27.07 -17.23 -12.54
N GLY A 707 25.96 -17.41 -13.24
CA GLY A 707 25.53 -18.74 -13.73
C GLY A 707 24.76 -19.60 -12.71
N GLU A 708 24.77 -19.27 -11.41
CA GLU A 708 24.05 -20.00 -10.36
C GLU A 708 22.85 -19.20 -9.83
N THR A 709 23.03 -17.89 -9.61
CA THR A 709 21.95 -17.00 -9.20
C THR A 709 20.88 -16.96 -10.29
N PRO A 710 19.58 -17.07 -9.93
CA PRO A 710 18.49 -16.96 -10.89
C PRO A 710 18.61 -15.71 -11.77
N GLN A 711 18.53 -15.91 -13.08
CA GLN A 711 18.61 -14.79 -14.02
C GLN A 711 17.32 -13.97 -13.97
N VAL A 712 17.48 -12.66 -14.04
CA VAL A 712 16.37 -11.72 -14.16
C VAL A 712 15.67 -11.95 -15.50
N LYS A 713 14.37 -12.18 -15.43
CA LYS A 713 13.55 -12.34 -16.64
C LYS A 713 13.28 -10.97 -17.25
N ASN A 714 13.41 -10.86 -18.56
CA ASN A 714 13.00 -9.66 -19.28
C ASN A 714 11.46 -9.55 -19.24
N ARG A 715 11.00 -8.39 -18.84
CA ARG A 715 9.58 -7.98 -18.75
C ARG A 715 9.41 -6.73 -19.63
N PRO A 716 9.41 -6.84 -20.96
CA PRO A 716 9.23 -5.67 -21.81
C PRO A 716 7.88 -5.03 -21.50
N TYR A 717 7.87 -3.70 -21.40
CA TYR A 717 6.62 -2.97 -21.26
C TYR A 717 5.80 -3.12 -22.54
N ILE A 718 4.59 -3.60 -22.39
CA ILE A 718 3.60 -3.66 -23.46
C ILE A 718 2.37 -2.93 -22.90
N PRO A 719 1.91 -1.85 -23.56
CA PRO A 719 0.67 -1.18 -23.14
C PRO A 719 -0.45 -2.20 -22.95
N PHE A 720 -1.21 -2.07 -21.89
CA PHE A 720 -2.19 -3.08 -21.49
C PHE A 720 -3.16 -3.45 -22.63
N ALA A 721 -3.61 -2.44 -23.41
CA ALA A 721 -4.47 -2.63 -24.57
C ALA A 721 -3.87 -3.55 -25.67
N LEU A 722 -2.55 -3.77 -25.65
CA LEU A 722 -1.83 -4.62 -26.59
C LEU A 722 -1.40 -5.97 -25.99
N GLN A 723 -1.64 -6.21 -24.69
CA GLN A 723 -1.29 -7.47 -24.05
C GLN A 723 -2.23 -8.60 -24.52
N LYS A 724 -1.64 -9.68 -25.00
CA LYS A 724 -2.38 -10.92 -25.27
C LYS A 724 -2.37 -11.77 -24.01
N GLN A 725 -3.50 -11.92 -23.37
CA GLN A 725 -3.61 -12.83 -22.22
C GLN A 725 -3.72 -14.30 -22.67
N HIS A 726 -3.24 -15.20 -21.82
CA HIS A 726 -3.30 -16.64 -22.07
C HIS A 726 -4.76 -17.15 -22.10
N LYS A 727 -5.04 -18.05 -23.00
CA LYS A 727 -6.33 -18.62 -23.43
C LYS A 727 -7.22 -19.29 -22.35
N MET A 728 -6.87 -19.29 -21.08
CA MET A 728 -7.54 -20.14 -20.08
C MET A 728 -8.18 -19.43 -18.89
N GLN A 729 -8.26 -18.11 -18.89
CA GLN A 729 -8.94 -17.41 -17.80
C GLN A 729 -10.43 -17.26 -18.07
N SER A 730 -11.26 -17.62 -17.06
CA SER A 730 -12.62 -17.12 -17.01
C SER A 730 -12.57 -15.64 -16.61
N PHE A 731 -13.00 -14.79 -17.51
CA PHE A 731 -13.14 -13.35 -17.24
C PHE A 731 -14.40 -13.00 -16.46
N GLY A 732 -15.11 -14.01 -15.97
CA GLY A 732 -16.32 -13.85 -15.21
C GLY A 732 -16.14 -14.02 -13.69
N LEU A 733 -15.11 -14.73 -13.27
CA LEU A 733 -14.95 -15.11 -11.88
C LEU A 733 -14.77 -13.90 -10.94
N ASN A 734 -15.70 -13.77 -9.98
CA ASN A 734 -15.79 -12.68 -9.00
C ASN A 734 -15.88 -11.27 -9.62
N ASN A 735 -16.18 -11.18 -10.89
CA ASN A 735 -16.40 -9.89 -11.54
C ASN A 735 -17.76 -9.31 -11.15
N PRO A 736 -17.90 -7.98 -11.27
CA PRO A 736 -19.14 -7.30 -10.95
C PRO A 736 -20.34 -7.85 -11.74
N ALA A 737 -21.36 -8.25 -11.01
CA ALA A 737 -22.59 -8.78 -11.61
C ALA A 737 -23.84 -8.03 -11.12
N PHE A 738 -24.72 -7.72 -12.06
CA PHE A 738 -25.97 -6.97 -11.82
C PHE A 738 -27.16 -7.81 -12.26
N GLY A 739 -28.26 -7.72 -11.56
CA GLY A 739 -29.52 -8.37 -11.96
C GLY A 739 -30.67 -7.39 -12.04
N SER A 740 -31.78 -7.81 -12.69
CA SER A 740 -33.05 -7.09 -12.62
C SER A 740 -33.53 -6.95 -11.18
N SER A 741 -33.30 -7.99 -10.37
CA SER A 741 -33.51 -8.10 -8.92
C SER A 741 -32.68 -9.27 -8.38
N ALA A 742 -32.70 -9.48 -7.06
CA ALA A 742 -32.10 -10.66 -6.42
C ALA A 742 -33.01 -11.09 -5.26
N ALA A 743 -33.43 -12.34 -5.27
CA ALA A 743 -34.16 -12.94 -4.16
C ALA A 743 -33.27 -13.02 -2.92
N GLN A 744 -33.86 -12.93 -1.75
CA GLN A 744 -33.13 -13.00 -0.49
C GLN A 744 -32.28 -14.28 -0.40
N GLY A 745 -30.99 -14.10 -0.17
CA GLY A 745 -29.99 -15.19 -0.11
C GLY A 745 -29.47 -15.68 -1.48
N HIS A 746 -29.84 -15.02 -2.60
CA HIS A 746 -29.45 -15.39 -3.96
C HIS A 746 -28.90 -14.19 -4.73
N ALA A 747 -27.83 -13.60 -4.21
CA ALA A 747 -27.20 -12.40 -4.74
C ALA A 747 -26.69 -12.56 -6.18
N THR A 748 -26.60 -11.44 -6.92
CA THR A 748 -26.18 -11.44 -8.31
C THR A 748 -24.75 -11.97 -8.51
N GLY A 749 -23.86 -11.71 -7.56
CA GLY A 749 -22.48 -12.18 -7.59
C GLY A 749 -22.32 -13.70 -7.49
N TYR A 750 -23.32 -14.41 -6.98
CA TYR A 750 -23.28 -15.87 -6.86
C TYR A 750 -23.22 -16.61 -8.19
N ALA A 751 -23.63 -15.98 -9.28
CA ALA A 751 -23.50 -16.55 -10.61
C ALA A 751 -22.11 -16.30 -11.26
N ALA A 752 -21.16 -15.76 -10.50
CA ALA A 752 -19.81 -15.50 -10.93
C ALA A 752 -18.77 -15.71 -9.79
N ASP A 753 -19.09 -16.51 -8.77
CA ASP A 753 -18.25 -16.72 -7.57
C ASP A 753 -17.41 -18.01 -7.61
N GLY A 754 -17.48 -18.75 -8.73
CA GLY A 754 -16.76 -20.02 -8.94
C GLY A 754 -17.35 -21.21 -8.18
N LYS A 755 -18.54 -21.08 -7.58
CA LYS A 755 -19.20 -22.14 -6.82
C LYS A 755 -20.46 -22.62 -7.52
N LEU A 756 -20.72 -23.91 -7.44
CA LEU A 756 -21.93 -24.51 -8.04
C LEU A 756 -23.06 -24.75 -7.04
N ASP A 757 -22.83 -24.51 -5.77
CA ASP A 757 -23.80 -24.64 -4.67
C ASP A 757 -24.41 -23.29 -4.26
N THR A 758 -23.96 -22.21 -4.82
CA THR A 758 -24.55 -20.86 -4.77
C THR A 758 -25.20 -20.54 -6.12
N TRP A 759 -26.24 -19.69 -6.14
CA TRP A 759 -26.84 -19.24 -7.40
C TRP A 759 -27.55 -17.90 -7.24
N TRP A 760 -27.58 -17.13 -8.32
CA TRP A 760 -28.48 -15.99 -8.42
C TRP A 760 -29.89 -16.44 -8.80
N GLU A 761 -30.92 -15.85 -8.17
CA GLU A 761 -32.32 -16.02 -8.47
C GLU A 761 -33.02 -14.66 -8.42
N PRO A 762 -33.81 -14.26 -9.43
CA PRO A 762 -34.55 -13.00 -9.39
C PRO A 762 -35.76 -13.08 -8.44
N GLU A 763 -36.28 -11.92 -8.04
CA GLU A 763 -37.56 -11.87 -7.33
C GLU A 763 -38.73 -12.30 -8.23
N ASN A 764 -39.72 -12.97 -7.66
CA ASN A 764 -40.88 -13.49 -8.41
C ASN A 764 -41.77 -12.40 -9.06
N SER A 765 -41.61 -11.13 -8.68
CA SER A 765 -42.37 -9.98 -9.19
C SER A 765 -41.75 -9.38 -10.47
N ASP A 766 -40.58 -9.80 -10.87
CA ASP A 766 -39.89 -9.23 -12.03
C ASP A 766 -40.57 -9.59 -13.36
N ARG A 767 -40.87 -8.57 -14.18
CA ARG A 767 -41.41 -8.73 -15.54
C ARG A 767 -40.34 -8.77 -16.62
N LYS A 768 -39.13 -8.28 -16.33
CA LYS A 768 -37.97 -8.30 -17.23
C LYS A 768 -36.81 -8.85 -16.43
N VAL A 769 -36.58 -10.14 -16.59
CA VAL A 769 -35.51 -10.84 -15.86
C VAL A 769 -34.23 -10.84 -16.69
N TYR A 770 -33.16 -10.31 -16.12
CA TYR A 770 -31.83 -10.38 -16.70
C TYR A 770 -30.76 -10.40 -15.62
N TRP A 771 -29.63 -10.97 -15.97
CA TRP A 771 -28.38 -10.93 -15.21
C TRP A 771 -27.29 -10.41 -16.16
N THR A 772 -26.43 -9.51 -15.68
CA THR A 772 -25.36 -8.85 -16.46
C THR A 772 -24.05 -8.97 -15.69
N LEU A 773 -23.00 -9.36 -16.38
CA LEU A 773 -21.62 -9.38 -15.92
C LEU A 773 -20.87 -8.22 -16.55
N ASP A 774 -20.13 -7.47 -15.74
CA ASP A 774 -19.09 -6.54 -16.19
C ASP A 774 -17.76 -7.29 -16.21
N THR A 775 -17.15 -7.45 -17.35
CA THR A 775 -15.84 -8.11 -17.45
C THR A 775 -14.69 -7.17 -17.09
N GLU A 776 -15.00 -5.90 -16.73
CA GLU A 776 -14.06 -4.83 -16.36
C GLU A 776 -13.03 -4.51 -17.45
N ARG A 777 -13.12 -5.21 -18.60
CA ARG A 777 -12.17 -5.13 -19.69
C ARG A 777 -12.85 -5.38 -21.02
N PHE A 778 -12.28 -4.86 -22.09
CA PHE A 778 -12.68 -5.23 -23.41
C PHE A 778 -12.12 -6.61 -23.77
N LEU A 779 -13.02 -7.52 -24.15
CA LEU A 779 -12.69 -8.88 -24.57
C LEU A 779 -13.14 -9.10 -26.01
N MET A 780 -12.39 -9.95 -26.71
CA MET A 780 -12.89 -10.68 -27.88
C MET A 780 -13.44 -12.02 -27.38
N LEU A 781 -14.75 -12.18 -27.41
CA LEU A 781 -15.44 -13.33 -26.82
C LEU A 781 -15.17 -14.60 -27.65
N ASP A 782 -14.67 -15.66 -26.97
CA ASP A 782 -14.52 -17.00 -27.55
C ASP A 782 -15.70 -17.91 -27.15
N GLU A 783 -16.01 -18.02 -25.84
CA GLU A 783 -17.10 -18.88 -25.37
C GLU A 783 -17.70 -18.40 -24.04
N VAL A 784 -18.94 -18.81 -23.80
CA VAL A 784 -19.66 -18.62 -22.52
C VAL A 784 -20.17 -19.97 -22.06
N CYS A 785 -19.85 -20.37 -20.82
CA CYS A 785 -20.46 -21.53 -20.17
C CYS A 785 -21.45 -21.02 -19.12
N VAL A 786 -22.71 -21.41 -19.29
CA VAL A 786 -23.79 -21.07 -18.35
C VAL A 786 -24.14 -22.32 -17.56
N ARG A 787 -24.20 -22.24 -16.23
CA ARG A 787 -24.58 -23.33 -15.34
C ARG A 787 -25.74 -22.91 -14.48
N PHE A 788 -26.71 -23.82 -14.32
CA PHE A 788 -27.91 -23.61 -13.50
C PHE A 788 -27.88 -24.55 -12.29
N ALA A 789 -28.46 -24.11 -11.18
CA ALA A 789 -28.55 -24.88 -9.93
C ALA A 789 -29.54 -26.08 -10.00
N GLY A 790 -30.05 -26.38 -11.18
CA GLY A 790 -30.89 -27.55 -11.42
C GLY A 790 -31.37 -27.58 -12.87
N ALA A 791 -31.62 -28.77 -13.39
CA ALA A 791 -32.06 -28.94 -14.77
C ALA A 791 -33.51 -28.53 -14.98
N ALA A 792 -33.72 -27.56 -15.89
CA ALA A 792 -35.04 -27.12 -16.32
C ALA A 792 -34.98 -26.60 -17.79
N PRO A 793 -36.14 -26.47 -18.47
CA PRO A 793 -36.15 -25.97 -19.85
C PRO A 793 -36.03 -24.44 -19.88
N TYR A 794 -34.89 -23.94 -19.41
CA TYR A 794 -34.59 -22.49 -19.36
C TYR A 794 -34.61 -21.88 -20.77
N GLN A 795 -35.29 -20.76 -20.87
CA GLN A 795 -35.38 -19.96 -22.09
C GLN A 795 -34.67 -18.63 -21.87
N TYR A 796 -33.61 -18.38 -22.63
CA TYR A 796 -32.76 -17.20 -22.40
C TYR A 796 -32.06 -16.75 -23.68
N LYS A 797 -31.51 -15.53 -23.62
CA LYS A 797 -30.59 -14.99 -24.63
C LYS A 797 -29.27 -14.61 -23.96
N ILE A 798 -28.17 -14.79 -24.69
CA ILE A 798 -26.88 -14.22 -24.33
C ILE A 798 -26.63 -13.03 -25.23
N GLU A 799 -26.40 -11.91 -24.63
CA GLU A 799 -26.18 -10.64 -25.29
C GLU A 799 -24.86 -10.05 -24.78
N VAL A 800 -24.12 -9.34 -25.62
CA VAL A 800 -22.88 -8.65 -25.25
C VAL A 800 -22.96 -7.18 -25.65
N SER A 801 -22.21 -6.34 -24.94
CA SER A 801 -22.18 -4.90 -25.17
C SER A 801 -20.81 -4.33 -24.86
N GLU A 802 -20.40 -3.28 -25.57
CA GLU A 802 -19.20 -2.48 -25.22
C GLU A 802 -19.50 -1.37 -24.21
N ASN A 803 -20.75 -0.93 -24.08
CA ASN A 803 -21.13 0.29 -23.35
C ASN A 803 -22.34 0.13 -22.41
N ASN A 804 -22.80 -1.11 -22.19
CA ASN A 804 -23.99 -1.44 -21.39
C ASN A 804 -25.33 -0.82 -21.91
N LYS A 805 -25.35 -0.36 -23.16
CA LYS A 805 -26.51 0.27 -23.80
C LYS A 805 -26.92 -0.42 -25.10
N ASP A 806 -25.94 -0.64 -25.96
CA ASP A 806 -26.14 -1.26 -27.27
C ASP A 806 -25.77 -2.75 -27.19
N TRP A 807 -26.75 -3.61 -27.38
CA TRP A 807 -26.60 -5.03 -27.16
C TRP A 807 -26.62 -5.84 -28.45
N ILE A 808 -25.67 -6.76 -28.59
CA ILE A 808 -25.58 -7.69 -29.70
C ILE A 808 -25.92 -9.08 -29.18
N VAL A 809 -26.89 -9.75 -29.79
CA VAL A 809 -27.25 -11.14 -29.44
C VAL A 809 -26.19 -12.10 -29.97
N VAL A 810 -25.56 -12.83 -29.07
CA VAL A 810 -24.60 -13.91 -29.37
C VAL A 810 -25.28 -15.25 -29.48
N SER A 811 -26.27 -15.53 -28.62
CA SER A 811 -27.04 -16.76 -28.66
C SER A 811 -28.49 -16.51 -28.25
N ASP A 812 -29.43 -17.12 -28.99
CA ASP A 812 -30.85 -17.07 -28.68
C ASP A 812 -31.38 -18.51 -28.41
N LYS A 813 -31.65 -18.77 -27.15
CA LYS A 813 -32.21 -20.01 -26.61
C LYS A 813 -33.67 -19.86 -26.15
N THR A 814 -34.37 -18.84 -26.63
CA THR A 814 -35.78 -18.59 -26.22
C THR A 814 -36.74 -19.69 -26.71
N GLY A 815 -36.34 -20.47 -27.70
CA GLY A 815 -37.07 -21.65 -28.17
C GLY A 815 -36.71 -22.95 -27.46
N ASN A 816 -35.91 -22.93 -26.37
CA ASN A 816 -35.54 -24.17 -25.70
C ASN A 816 -36.68 -24.82 -24.96
N HIS A 817 -36.87 -26.13 -25.15
CA HIS A 817 -37.87 -26.98 -24.49
C HIS A 817 -37.24 -28.19 -23.78
N VAL A 818 -35.94 -28.31 -23.81
CA VAL A 818 -35.21 -29.42 -23.21
C VAL A 818 -34.63 -28.97 -21.87
N PRO A 819 -34.84 -29.75 -20.80
CA PRO A 819 -34.18 -29.47 -19.52
C PRO A 819 -32.66 -29.51 -19.70
N LEU A 820 -31.97 -28.46 -19.18
CA LEU A 820 -30.51 -28.35 -19.16
C LEU A 820 -30.08 -27.77 -17.80
N ASP A 821 -28.98 -28.24 -17.31
CA ASP A 821 -28.27 -27.70 -16.12
C ASP A 821 -26.99 -26.96 -16.48
N SER A 822 -26.54 -27.13 -17.72
CA SER A 822 -25.41 -26.38 -18.28
C SER A 822 -25.54 -26.23 -19.80
N ASP A 823 -24.98 -25.15 -20.34
CA ASP A 823 -24.90 -24.89 -21.77
C ASP A 823 -23.56 -24.19 -22.10
N LEU A 824 -22.83 -24.70 -23.09
CA LEU A 824 -21.60 -24.14 -23.61
C LEU A 824 -21.85 -23.51 -24.97
N ILE A 825 -21.74 -22.19 -25.00
CA ILE A 825 -21.98 -21.38 -26.19
C ILE A 825 -20.64 -20.90 -26.72
N LYS A 826 -20.29 -21.32 -27.94
CA LYS A 826 -19.13 -20.78 -28.65
C LYS A 826 -19.57 -19.60 -29.49
N SER A 827 -18.79 -18.55 -29.48
CA SER A 827 -19.04 -17.41 -30.34
C SER A 827 -18.56 -17.70 -31.75
N ASP A 828 -19.50 -17.76 -32.71
CA ASP A 828 -19.18 -17.95 -34.12
C ASP A 828 -18.53 -16.72 -34.77
N ARG A 829 -18.48 -15.60 -34.05
CA ARG A 829 -17.92 -14.33 -34.48
C ARG A 829 -17.00 -13.80 -33.40
N GLN A 830 -15.91 -13.21 -33.79
CA GLN A 830 -15.12 -12.40 -32.85
C GLN A 830 -15.91 -11.13 -32.51
N VAL A 831 -16.54 -11.09 -31.35
CA VAL A 831 -17.34 -9.96 -30.88
C VAL A 831 -16.61 -9.30 -29.74
N LYS A 832 -16.34 -8.02 -29.89
CA LYS A 832 -15.78 -7.19 -28.82
C LYS A 832 -16.86 -6.91 -27.79
N MET A 833 -16.54 -7.10 -26.53
CA MET A 833 -17.46 -6.89 -25.43
C MET A 833 -16.75 -6.33 -24.19
N HIS A 834 -17.51 -5.66 -23.35
CA HIS A 834 -17.18 -5.29 -21.99
C HIS A 834 -18.23 -5.84 -21.00
N TYR A 835 -19.46 -6.01 -21.50
CA TYR A 835 -20.58 -6.52 -20.70
C TYR A 835 -21.18 -7.76 -21.39
N LEU A 836 -21.53 -8.74 -20.57
CA LEU A 836 -22.30 -9.91 -20.98
C LEU A 836 -23.64 -9.90 -20.22
N ARG A 837 -24.75 -10.08 -20.92
CA ARG A 837 -26.07 -10.19 -20.33
C ARG A 837 -26.72 -11.52 -20.68
N ILE A 838 -27.34 -12.15 -19.69
CA ILE A 838 -28.26 -13.26 -19.89
C ILE A 838 -29.65 -12.73 -19.58
N SER A 839 -30.53 -12.66 -20.59
CA SER A 839 -31.90 -12.18 -20.45
C SER A 839 -32.89 -13.36 -20.59
N PHE A 840 -33.87 -13.42 -19.70
CA PHE A 840 -34.86 -14.48 -19.59
C PHE A 840 -36.25 -13.92 -19.94
N PRO A 841 -36.72 -14.12 -21.19
CA PRO A 841 -38.01 -13.60 -21.61
C PRO A 841 -39.16 -14.30 -20.88
N HIS A 842 -40.14 -13.52 -20.43
CA HIS A 842 -41.38 -14.08 -19.86
C HIS A 842 -42.20 -14.76 -20.96
N SER A 843 -42.48 -16.05 -20.78
CA SER A 843 -43.31 -16.86 -21.67
C SER A 843 -44.30 -17.68 -20.84
N GLU A 844 -45.26 -18.30 -21.51
CA GLU A 844 -46.21 -19.23 -20.85
C GLU A 844 -45.52 -20.44 -20.16
N ARG A 845 -44.27 -20.72 -20.51
CA ARG A 845 -43.42 -21.78 -19.97
C ARG A 845 -42.23 -21.25 -19.21
N TYR A 846 -42.33 -20.02 -18.72
CA TYR A 846 -41.25 -19.38 -17.95
C TYR A 846 -40.89 -20.21 -16.71
N VAL A 847 -39.60 -20.49 -16.56
CA VAL A 847 -39.02 -21.08 -15.37
C VAL A 847 -38.12 -20.02 -14.76
N THR A 848 -38.33 -19.73 -13.48
CA THR A 848 -37.46 -18.80 -12.74
C THR A 848 -36.01 -19.30 -12.82
N PRO A 849 -35.09 -18.49 -13.35
CA PRO A 849 -33.70 -18.92 -13.51
C PRO A 849 -33.02 -19.04 -12.14
N LYS A 850 -32.25 -20.12 -12.00
CA LYS A 850 -31.29 -20.32 -10.90
C LYS A 850 -29.90 -20.42 -11.48
N LEU A 851 -29.28 -19.25 -11.69
CA LEU A 851 -28.00 -19.16 -12.37
C LEU A 851 -26.87 -19.42 -11.38
N ALA A 852 -26.25 -20.61 -11.46
CA ALA A 852 -25.22 -21.04 -10.54
C ALA A 852 -23.85 -20.46 -10.91
N GLU A 853 -23.46 -20.50 -12.22
CA GLU A 853 -22.17 -19.97 -12.64
C GLU A 853 -22.20 -19.55 -14.11
N VAL A 854 -21.52 -18.45 -14.43
CA VAL A 854 -21.29 -17.97 -15.80
C VAL A 854 -19.79 -17.78 -16.01
N GLU A 855 -19.20 -18.73 -16.73
CA GLU A 855 -17.80 -18.62 -17.12
C GLU A 855 -17.71 -17.92 -18.48
N VAL A 856 -16.89 -16.89 -18.56
CA VAL A 856 -16.64 -16.15 -19.81
C VAL A 856 -15.19 -16.37 -20.21
N ARG A 857 -14.96 -16.79 -21.46
CA ARG A 857 -13.62 -17.01 -22.00
C ARG A 857 -13.44 -16.23 -23.29
N GLY A 858 -12.27 -15.69 -23.47
CA GLY A 858 -11.95 -14.86 -24.61
C GLY A 858 -10.51 -14.40 -24.60
N GLN A 859 -10.23 -13.42 -25.43
CA GLN A 859 -8.92 -12.77 -25.50
C GLN A 859 -9.12 -11.30 -25.16
N LEU A 860 -8.19 -10.70 -24.42
CA LEU A 860 -8.20 -9.25 -24.22
C LEU A 860 -8.07 -8.52 -25.56
N TYR A 861 -8.88 -7.45 -25.72
CA TYR A 861 -8.87 -6.62 -26.90
C TYR A 861 -7.79 -5.55 -26.80
#